data_96928a03e1baa669c99f747ddb103750
#
_entry.id   96928a03e1baa669c99f747ddb103750
#
_cell.length_a   1.000
_cell.length_b   1.000
_cell.length_c   1.000
_cell.angle_alpha   90.00
_cell.angle_beta   90.00
_cell.angle_gamma   90.00
#
_symmetry.space_group_name_H-M   'P 1'
#
loop_
_entity.id
_entity.type
_entity.pdbx_description
1 polymer ?
#
loop_
_entity_poly.entity_id
_entity_poly.type
_entity_poly.pdbx_seq_one_letter_code
_entity_poly.pdbx_strand_id
1 'polypeptide(L)'
;MLNPLNKRFKRDLKSDFGKYVAIFLFLVFFIGAVSGFFVADNSVMAMSDESFEKYNIEDGHLSFNIKPSDKILKQIENDNDLKLYELNYKEENIINGSKNLRIYKVRDKVNKQCLMSGELPKSKDEIALDRMFAENNKIKIGDKIKIKNKNYKVSGLVALSDYSALFEKNSDMMFDAVGFGVAVMNDEGYSTLSNAHETVNYAWIYNNKPADETAENARSEKLTDSLENILKEYDEPLVQSQVDDLYDSARVYIKSLKNEFTDAENALKSKYFDAIRNAGLSDDKKLAKELGITQKQYDNLKNALEDAEENEDDWDLDNIDKAPKISLDDYKSNDNLNDFDDMFDTVYKIVDAVSDAKLYNCTKIYSDLGELKKIVNNFKFDDSKIITIKDYSAKYTNKSISYSIEDSSSDKATMQLMTYIIMIVIAFLFAVTTSNTITKEANVIGTLRAMGYSKGELIRHYLFMPMVVTVMGALIGNVFGYTVFQKAFVSVYYSNYSLPTYKMLWNMDAFLETTIAPFIIMLAVNSFVLAKKFKISPLNFIRGELKQRGQKKVIKLPKKMRFFSKFRLRVLFQNVPSYLTMFLGIFLAGTLVVIGSMYAPLLEDYSNMVKESMISKYQYVMINQEETDNKNAEKFCLTTLETTDKKFMADDVSIYGISNDSKYIDTSIPAGEVVVSSAMMNKFSLKVGDEVTLKKKYTDKTYSFKIAGDYKYDAAITVFMSRGDYLKMFNEDTDYFTGYFSNEKLNDLSDDDVAAVVTEKDFNKVVTQMQVSMLEFVKVFKMLGIVIFLLIMYILTKQIIERNSKSISMTKILGFSDIEIGRLYIIMTSIVVVLSLLISIPLISVVLRWCFKSYLYTQMTGYVPYIISNSCYISMFVLGVVSYVFVAIAMLLKIRKTSLGEALKNQLL
;
A
#
# COMPACT_ATOMS: atom_id res chain seq x y z
N MET A 1 -45.59 46.57 8.10
CA MET A 1 -44.72 47.30 7.13
C MET A 1 -43.47 46.54 6.92
N LEU A 2 -43.11 46.23 5.66
CA LEU A 2 -41.85 45.61 5.34
C LEU A 2 -40.71 46.55 5.79
N ASN A 3 -39.77 46.03 6.59
CA ASN A 3 -38.60 46.78 7.06
C ASN A 3 -37.89 47.43 5.87
N PRO A 4 -37.66 48.75 5.87
CA PRO A 4 -37.03 49.47 4.75
C PRO A 4 -35.66 48.89 4.35
N LEU A 5 -34.97 48.25 5.27
CA LEU A 5 -33.72 47.52 4.99
C LEU A 5 -33.89 46.39 3.96
N ASN A 6 -35.06 45.72 3.92
CA ASN A 6 -35.32 44.63 2.99
C ASN A 6 -35.38 45.09 1.52
N LYS A 7 -35.75 46.36 1.26
CA LYS A 7 -35.72 46.91 -0.10
C LYS A 7 -34.29 47.04 -0.65
N ARG A 8 -33.30 47.09 0.21
CA ARG A 8 -31.87 47.21 -0.19
C ARG A 8 -31.29 45.94 -0.75
N PHE A 9 -31.79 44.76 -0.36
CA PHE A 9 -31.21 43.50 -0.78
C PHE A 9 -31.05 43.38 -2.30
N LYS A 10 -32.07 43.73 -3.08
CA LYS A 10 -31.98 43.66 -4.55
C LYS A 10 -30.91 44.61 -5.12
N ARG A 11 -30.76 45.80 -4.52
CA ARG A 11 -29.77 46.80 -4.96
C ARG A 11 -28.34 46.37 -4.59
N ASP A 12 -28.17 45.87 -3.36
CA ASP A 12 -26.89 45.40 -2.83
C ASP A 12 -26.40 44.17 -3.61
N LEU A 13 -27.31 43.23 -3.94
CA LEU A 13 -27.01 42.09 -4.80
C LEU A 13 -26.57 42.56 -6.19
N LYS A 14 -27.27 43.50 -6.82
CA LYS A 14 -26.91 44.00 -8.15
C LYS A 14 -25.58 44.77 -8.15
N SER A 15 -25.29 45.52 -7.10
CA SER A 15 -24.02 46.26 -6.93
C SER A 15 -22.81 45.33 -6.80
N ASP A 16 -22.94 44.24 -6.06
CA ASP A 16 -21.85 43.31 -5.74
C ASP A 16 -22.01 41.94 -6.41
N PHE A 17 -22.88 41.86 -7.45
CA PHE A 17 -23.27 40.63 -8.11
C PHE A 17 -22.09 39.72 -8.43
N GLY A 18 -21.06 40.20 -9.16
CA GLY A 18 -19.92 39.39 -9.53
C GLY A 18 -19.07 38.89 -8.34
N LYS A 19 -19.17 39.48 -7.14
CA LYS A 19 -18.52 38.99 -5.92
C LYS A 19 -19.31 37.81 -5.35
N TYR A 20 -20.64 37.96 -5.24
CA TYR A 20 -21.48 36.88 -4.73
C TYR A 20 -21.52 35.67 -5.67
N VAL A 21 -21.53 35.91 -6.99
CA VAL A 21 -21.42 34.83 -7.99
C VAL A 21 -20.10 34.09 -7.87
N ALA A 22 -18.97 34.80 -7.68
CA ALA A 22 -17.68 34.11 -7.55
C ALA A 22 -17.60 33.25 -6.26
N ILE A 23 -18.14 33.77 -5.12
CA ILE A 23 -18.23 33.01 -3.87
C ILE A 23 -19.18 31.81 -4.04
N PHE A 24 -20.33 32.05 -4.67
CA PHE A 24 -21.32 31.01 -4.97
C PHE A 24 -20.71 29.90 -5.83
N LEU A 25 -20.03 30.23 -6.93
CA LEU A 25 -19.36 29.26 -7.78
C LEU A 25 -18.25 28.50 -7.03
N PHE A 26 -17.49 29.22 -6.21
CA PHE A 26 -16.48 28.59 -5.36
C PHE A 26 -17.10 27.55 -4.42
N LEU A 27 -18.21 27.90 -3.74
CA LEU A 27 -18.92 26.98 -2.86
C LEU A 27 -19.52 25.81 -3.63
N VAL A 28 -20.14 26.05 -4.79
CA VAL A 28 -20.71 24.98 -5.62
C VAL A 28 -19.65 23.99 -6.05
N PHE A 29 -18.50 24.47 -6.55
CA PHE A 29 -17.42 23.59 -6.96
C PHE A 29 -16.81 22.82 -5.80
N PHE A 30 -16.53 23.51 -4.68
CA PHE A 30 -15.96 22.88 -3.51
C PHE A 30 -16.89 21.84 -2.88
N ILE A 31 -18.12 22.28 -2.58
CA ILE A 31 -19.12 21.39 -1.97
C ILE A 31 -19.45 20.23 -2.89
N GLY A 32 -19.55 20.50 -4.21
CA GLY A 32 -19.78 19.47 -5.20
C GLY A 32 -18.66 18.43 -5.24
N ALA A 33 -17.41 18.87 -5.24
CA ALA A 33 -16.27 17.96 -5.27
C ALA A 33 -16.15 17.12 -3.99
N VAL A 34 -16.21 17.76 -2.82
CA VAL A 34 -16.10 17.05 -1.53
C VAL A 34 -17.27 16.10 -1.31
N SER A 35 -18.49 16.59 -1.54
CA SER A 35 -19.71 15.76 -1.45
C SER A 35 -19.65 14.59 -2.45
N GLY A 36 -19.21 14.86 -3.69
CA GLY A 36 -19.08 13.85 -4.72
C GLY A 36 -18.08 12.76 -4.36
N PHE A 37 -16.95 13.13 -3.76
CA PHE A 37 -15.95 12.16 -3.27
C PHE A 37 -16.52 11.28 -2.16
N PHE A 38 -17.01 11.89 -1.06
CA PHE A 38 -17.51 11.12 0.08
C PHE A 38 -18.72 10.24 -0.26
N VAL A 39 -19.58 10.70 -1.17
CA VAL A 39 -20.69 9.87 -1.68
C VAL A 39 -20.19 8.71 -2.54
N ALA A 40 -19.20 8.95 -3.40
CA ALA A 40 -18.60 7.91 -4.22
C ALA A 40 -17.92 6.85 -3.35
N ASP A 41 -17.02 7.29 -2.45
CA ASP A 41 -16.29 6.46 -1.51
C ASP A 41 -17.24 5.58 -0.66
N ASN A 42 -18.17 6.20 0.06
CA ASN A 42 -19.12 5.47 0.88
C ASN A 42 -19.99 4.49 0.08
N SER A 43 -20.40 4.88 -1.13
CA SER A 43 -21.22 4.00 -1.97
C SER A 43 -20.42 2.82 -2.51
N VAL A 44 -19.17 3.05 -2.90
CA VAL A 44 -18.27 1.99 -3.38
C VAL A 44 -17.98 0.99 -2.27
N MET A 45 -17.64 1.47 -1.06
CA MET A 45 -17.37 0.60 0.08
C MET A 45 -18.60 -0.22 0.47
N ALA A 46 -19.76 0.42 0.59
CA ALA A 46 -21.00 -0.28 0.90
C ALA A 46 -21.39 -1.31 -0.17
N MET A 47 -21.10 -1.03 -1.45
CA MET A 47 -21.32 -2.00 -2.53
C MET A 47 -20.32 -3.15 -2.48
N SER A 48 -19.08 -2.90 -2.08
CA SER A 48 -18.09 -3.93 -1.84
C SER A 48 -18.54 -4.87 -0.73
N ASP A 49 -18.96 -4.32 0.41
CA ASP A 49 -19.45 -5.10 1.55
C ASP A 49 -20.73 -5.90 1.20
N GLU A 50 -21.74 -5.27 0.54
CA GLU A 50 -22.95 -5.94 0.07
C GLU A 50 -22.62 -7.08 -0.90
N SER A 51 -21.54 -6.92 -1.69
CA SER A 51 -21.12 -7.90 -2.68
C SER A 51 -20.65 -9.21 -2.06
N PHE A 52 -20.05 -9.16 -0.87
CA PHE A 52 -19.55 -10.35 -0.18
C PHE A 52 -20.70 -11.34 0.14
N GLU A 53 -21.83 -10.81 0.59
CA GLU A 53 -23.02 -11.65 0.82
C GLU A 53 -23.71 -12.04 -0.49
N LYS A 54 -23.92 -11.07 -1.38
CA LYS A 54 -24.66 -11.25 -2.64
C LYS A 54 -24.00 -12.27 -3.56
N TYR A 55 -22.69 -12.24 -3.66
CA TYR A 55 -21.93 -13.14 -4.54
C TYR A 55 -21.34 -14.33 -3.79
N ASN A 56 -21.68 -14.49 -2.50
CA ASN A 56 -21.21 -15.57 -1.63
C ASN A 56 -19.69 -15.70 -1.67
N ILE A 57 -19.00 -14.62 -1.31
CA ILE A 57 -17.54 -14.58 -1.34
C ILE A 57 -16.96 -15.47 -0.24
N GLU A 58 -15.93 -16.21 -0.58
CA GLU A 58 -15.21 -17.14 0.27
C GLU A 58 -14.71 -16.50 1.58
N ASP A 59 -14.59 -17.31 2.62
CA ASP A 59 -13.87 -16.98 3.84
C ASP A 59 -12.38 -17.37 3.72
N GLY A 60 -11.99 -17.99 2.63
CA GLY A 60 -10.63 -18.28 2.20
C GLY A 60 -10.59 -19.39 1.15
N HIS A 61 -9.38 -19.65 0.64
CA HIS A 61 -9.14 -20.73 -0.31
C HIS A 61 -7.84 -21.44 -0.03
N LEU A 62 -7.73 -22.65 -0.52
CA LEU A 62 -6.53 -23.48 -0.47
C LEU A 62 -6.40 -24.29 -1.76
N SER A 63 -5.17 -24.50 -2.19
CA SER A 63 -4.88 -25.32 -3.35
C SER A 63 -4.00 -26.50 -3.02
N PHE A 64 -4.19 -27.59 -3.77
CA PHE A 64 -3.43 -28.82 -3.61
C PHE A 64 -2.65 -29.12 -4.88
N ASN A 65 -1.53 -29.87 -4.75
CA ASN A 65 -0.79 -30.41 -5.89
C ASN A 65 -1.61 -31.41 -6.69
N ILE A 66 -2.41 -32.23 -6.00
CA ILE A 66 -3.32 -33.23 -6.58
C ILE A 66 -4.70 -33.17 -5.91
N LYS A 67 -5.72 -33.67 -6.59
CA LYS A 67 -7.10 -33.65 -6.07
C LYS A 67 -7.24 -34.60 -4.87
N PRO A 68 -7.55 -34.09 -3.66
CA PRO A 68 -7.85 -34.93 -2.49
C PRO A 68 -9.07 -35.82 -2.71
N SER A 69 -9.10 -36.96 -2.02
CA SER A 69 -10.26 -37.82 -2.04
C SER A 69 -11.48 -37.19 -1.34
N ASP A 70 -12.71 -37.58 -1.73
CA ASP A 70 -13.94 -37.10 -1.09
C ASP A 70 -13.96 -37.39 0.43
N LYS A 71 -13.22 -38.37 0.90
CA LYS A 71 -13.12 -38.72 2.31
C LYS A 71 -12.33 -37.65 3.05
N ILE A 72 -11.17 -37.22 2.50
CA ILE A 72 -10.33 -36.16 3.05
C ILE A 72 -11.12 -34.84 3.07
N LEU A 73 -11.74 -34.46 1.95
CA LEU A 73 -12.53 -33.22 1.87
C LEU A 73 -13.65 -33.17 2.91
N LYS A 74 -14.39 -34.26 3.09
CA LYS A 74 -15.43 -34.34 4.13
C LYS A 74 -14.87 -34.30 5.55
N GLN A 75 -13.70 -34.87 5.79
CA GLN A 75 -13.05 -34.78 7.08
C GLN A 75 -12.66 -33.33 7.39
N ILE A 76 -12.05 -32.62 6.44
CA ILE A 76 -11.73 -31.19 6.56
C ILE A 76 -13.01 -30.38 6.88
N GLU A 77 -14.10 -30.61 6.14
CA GLU A 77 -15.38 -29.91 6.36
C GLU A 77 -15.93 -30.12 7.79
N ASN A 78 -15.93 -31.36 8.26
CA ASN A 78 -16.53 -31.75 9.54
C ASN A 78 -15.69 -31.27 10.74
N ASP A 79 -14.36 -31.42 10.67
CA ASP A 79 -13.47 -31.10 11.79
C ASP A 79 -13.35 -29.58 12.00
N ASN A 80 -13.62 -28.79 10.95
CA ASN A 80 -13.46 -27.34 10.98
C ASN A 80 -14.75 -26.52 10.85
N ASP A 81 -15.93 -27.17 10.86
CA ASP A 81 -17.24 -26.51 10.75
C ASP A 81 -17.32 -25.54 9.55
N LEU A 82 -16.90 -26.01 8.39
CA LEU A 82 -16.89 -25.26 7.14
C LEU A 82 -17.42 -26.10 5.98
N LYS A 83 -17.62 -25.46 4.84
CA LYS A 83 -17.99 -26.11 3.60
C LYS A 83 -17.00 -25.77 2.50
N LEU A 84 -16.52 -26.80 1.80
CA LEU A 84 -15.59 -26.65 0.68
C LEU A 84 -16.34 -26.59 -0.65
N TYR A 85 -15.84 -25.74 -1.54
CA TYR A 85 -16.33 -25.58 -2.90
C TYR A 85 -15.17 -25.73 -3.88
N GLU A 86 -15.25 -26.69 -4.78
CA GLU A 86 -14.25 -26.86 -5.83
C GLU A 86 -14.26 -25.64 -6.75
N LEU A 87 -13.11 -24.98 -6.87
CA LEU A 87 -12.91 -23.74 -7.60
C LEU A 87 -11.61 -23.77 -8.43
N ASN A 88 -11.44 -24.86 -9.17
CA ASN A 88 -10.27 -25.06 -10.02
C ASN A 88 -10.15 -23.97 -11.08
N TYR A 89 -8.92 -23.60 -11.40
CA TYR A 89 -8.63 -22.63 -12.46
C TYR A 89 -7.48 -23.12 -13.35
N LYS A 90 -7.39 -22.50 -14.53
CA LYS A 90 -6.28 -22.70 -15.47
C LYS A 90 -5.62 -21.36 -15.79
N GLU A 91 -4.31 -21.34 -15.83
CA GLU A 91 -3.56 -20.14 -16.21
C GLU A 91 -3.03 -20.26 -17.64
N GLU A 92 -3.30 -19.22 -18.44
CA GLU A 92 -2.92 -19.20 -19.83
C GLU A 92 -2.39 -17.84 -20.26
N ASN A 93 -1.25 -17.88 -20.95
CA ASN A 93 -0.66 -16.66 -21.48
C ASN A 93 -1.38 -16.20 -22.77
N ILE A 94 -1.69 -14.93 -22.82
CA ILE A 94 -2.32 -14.26 -23.97
C ILE A 94 -1.48 -13.08 -24.46
N ILE A 95 -1.88 -12.48 -25.59
CA ILE A 95 -1.20 -11.29 -26.18
C ILE A 95 0.31 -11.55 -26.37
N ASN A 96 0.65 -12.56 -27.19
CA ASN A 96 2.01 -12.96 -27.50
C ASN A 96 2.86 -13.38 -26.26
N GLY A 97 2.21 -13.90 -25.21
CA GLY A 97 2.87 -14.35 -24.01
C GLY A 97 3.21 -13.27 -23.00
N SER A 98 2.74 -12.03 -23.21
CA SER A 98 3.04 -10.90 -22.34
C SER A 98 2.02 -10.66 -21.21
N LYS A 99 0.90 -11.39 -21.21
CA LYS A 99 -0.20 -11.24 -20.26
C LYS A 99 -0.63 -12.61 -19.74
N ASN A 100 -0.90 -12.71 -18.45
CA ASN A 100 -1.42 -13.92 -17.83
C ASN A 100 -2.92 -13.80 -17.56
N LEU A 101 -3.66 -14.87 -17.83
CA LEU A 101 -5.10 -14.92 -17.62
C LEU A 101 -5.45 -16.17 -16.80
N ARG A 102 -5.99 -15.95 -15.60
CA ARG A 102 -6.54 -17.00 -14.74
C ARG A 102 -7.99 -17.24 -15.09
N ILE A 103 -8.30 -18.44 -15.57
CA ILE A 103 -9.58 -18.80 -16.18
C ILE A 103 -10.32 -19.79 -15.28
N TYR A 104 -11.50 -19.40 -14.86
CA TYR A 104 -12.43 -20.24 -14.08
C TYR A 104 -13.60 -20.74 -14.97
N LYS A 105 -14.28 -21.76 -14.49
CA LYS A 105 -15.65 -22.02 -14.96
C LYS A 105 -16.59 -20.92 -14.47
N VAL A 106 -17.73 -20.74 -15.13
CA VAL A 106 -18.81 -19.88 -14.60
C VAL A 106 -19.18 -20.36 -13.19
N ARG A 107 -19.07 -19.47 -12.21
CA ARG A 107 -19.23 -19.76 -10.78
C ARG A 107 -20.67 -19.50 -10.35
N ASP A 108 -21.34 -20.48 -9.80
CA ASP A 108 -22.75 -20.43 -9.40
C ASP A 108 -22.99 -20.60 -7.88
N LYS A 109 -22.01 -21.11 -7.14
CA LYS A 109 -22.14 -21.42 -5.69
C LYS A 109 -21.38 -20.44 -4.82
N VAL A 110 -20.10 -20.27 -5.06
CA VAL A 110 -19.16 -19.43 -4.29
C VAL A 110 -18.45 -18.49 -5.24
N ASN A 111 -18.01 -17.32 -4.77
CA ASN A 111 -17.31 -16.31 -5.55
C ASN A 111 -17.99 -15.98 -6.88
N LYS A 112 -19.32 -15.82 -6.86
CA LYS A 112 -20.10 -15.60 -8.07
C LYS A 112 -19.66 -14.31 -8.76
N GLN A 113 -19.56 -14.37 -10.09
CA GLN A 113 -19.21 -13.18 -10.89
C GLN A 113 -20.40 -12.22 -11.00
N CYS A 114 -20.09 -10.91 -10.95
CA CYS A 114 -21.01 -9.84 -11.29
C CYS A 114 -20.91 -9.53 -12.79
N LEU A 115 -21.98 -9.79 -13.57
CA LEU A 115 -22.00 -9.37 -14.97
C LEU A 115 -22.14 -7.85 -15.07
N MET A 116 -21.12 -7.19 -15.62
CA MET A 116 -21.07 -5.73 -15.77
C MET A 116 -21.63 -5.28 -17.14
N SER A 117 -21.34 -6.02 -18.19
CA SER A 117 -21.86 -5.76 -19.55
C SER A 117 -21.76 -7.00 -20.43
N GLY A 118 -22.60 -7.09 -21.48
CA GLY A 118 -22.67 -8.25 -22.36
C GLY A 118 -23.41 -9.42 -21.74
N GLU A 119 -22.96 -10.64 -22.02
CA GLU A 119 -23.54 -11.88 -21.54
C GLU A 119 -22.46 -12.84 -21.03
N LEU A 120 -22.83 -13.72 -20.10
CA LEU A 120 -21.94 -14.82 -19.68
C LEU A 120 -21.73 -15.79 -20.85
N PRO A 121 -20.57 -16.49 -20.94
CA PRO A 121 -20.25 -17.41 -22.02
C PRO A 121 -21.28 -18.52 -22.10
N LYS A 122 -21.90 -18.71 -23.28
CA LYS A 122 -22.90 -19.76 -23.57
C LYS A 122 -22.33 -20.85 -24.45
N SER A 123 -21.29 -20.57 -25.22
CA SER A 123 -20.64 -21.51 -26.14
C SER A 123 -19.17 -21.74 -25.77
N LYS A 124 -18.62 -22.87 -26.25
CA LYS A 124 -17.21 -23.23 -26.01
C LYS A 124 -16.16 -22.28 -26.57
N ASP A 125 -16.55 -21.38 -27.46
CA ASP A 125 -15.69 -20.41 -28.11
C ASP A 125 -15.89 -19.00 -27.55
N GLU A 126 -16.58 -18.86 -26.41
CA GLU A 126 -16.84 -17.60 -25.74
C GLU A 126 -16.12 -17.55 -24.38
N ILE A 127 -15.74 -16.33 -24.00
CA ILE A 127 -15.09 -16.03 -22.72
C ILE A 127 -15.61 -14.69 -22.21
N ALA A 128 -15.80 -14.55 -20.90
CA ALA A 128 -16.03 -13.25 -20.26
C ALA A 128 -14.80 -12.88 -19.44
N LEU A 129 -14.34 -11.63 -19.61
CA LEU A 129 -13.13 -11.12 -18.99
C LEU A 129 -13.47 -10.22 -17.80
N ASP A 130 -12.57 -10.15 -16.84
CA ASP A 130 -12.59 -9.07 -15.88
C ASP A 130 -12.61 -7.71 -16.60
N ARG A 131 -13.49 -6.81 -16.14
CA ARG A 131 -13.72 -5.52 -16.75
C ARG A 131 -12.45 -4.67 -16.75
N MET A 132 -11.74 -4.60 -15.63
CA MET A 132 -10.58 -3.73 -15.48
C MET A 132 -9.41 -4.19 -16.36
N PHE A 133 -9.14 -5.50 -16.38
CA PHE A 133 -8.16 -6.10 -17.28
C PHE A 133 -8.50 -5.80 -18.75
N ALA A 134 -9.78 -5.97 -19.15
CA ALA A 134 -10.22 -5.71 -20.50
C ALA A 134 -10.06 -4.23 -20.91
N GLU A 135 -10.47 -3.30 -20.05
CA GLU A 135 -10.36 -1.86 -20.29
C GLU A 135 -8.89 -1.41 -20.39
N ASN A 136 -8.01 -1.86 -19.48
CA ASN A 136 -6.59 -1.53 -19.51
C ASN A 136 -5.88 -2.05 -20.77
N ASN A 137 -6.32 -3.20 -21.27
CA ASN A 137 -5.81 -3.80 -22.52
C ASN A 137 -6.60 -3.41 -23.77
N LYS A 138 -7.59 -2.49 -23.65
CA LYS A 138 -8.44 -1.99 -24.74
C LYS A 138 -9.24 -3.08 -25.46
N ILE A 139 -9.58 -4.15 -24.75
CA ILE A 139 -10.37 -5.27 -25.25
C ILE A 139 -11.86 -4.95 -25.05
N LYS A 140 -12.66 -5.18 -26.09
CA LYS A 140 -14.11 -4.89 -26.11
C LYS A 140 -14.93 -6.15 -26.28
N ILE A 141 -16.19 -6.10 -25.89
CA ILE A 141 -17.16 -7.16 -26.18
C ILE A 141 -17.25 -7.35 -27.70
N GLY A 142 -17.15 -8.60 -28.12
CA GLY A 142 -17.11 -9.00 -29.54
C GLY A 142 -15.71 -9.19 -30.09
N ASP A 143 -14.67 -8.67 -29.44
CA ASP A 143 -13.29 -8.91 -29.85
C ASP A 143 -12.92 -10.39 -29.67
N LYS A 144 -11.87 -10.81 -30.38
CA LYS A 144 -11.32 -12.17 -30.27
C LYS A 144 -9.98 -12.12 -29.57
N ILE A 145 -9.85 -12.88 -28.50
CA ILE A 145 -8.57 -13.11 -27.83
C ILE A 145 -8.03 -14.47 -28.22
N LYS A 146 -6.72 -14.54 -28.42
CA LYS A 146 -6.04 -15.78 -28.79
C LYS A 146 -5.39 -16.38 -27.53
N ILE A 147 -5.79 -17.59 -27.20
CA ILE A 147 -5.17 -18.41 -26.16
C ILE A 147 -4.52 -19.59 -26.89
N LYS A 148 -3.18 -19.69 -26.81
CA LYS A 148 -2.41 -20.63 -27.62
C LYS A 148 -2.76 -20.53 -29.12
N ASN A 149 -3.37 -21.54 -29.68
CA ASN A 149 -3.74 -21.60 -31.11
C ASN A 149 -5.23 -21.39 -31.39
N LYS A 150 -6.02 -21.09 -30.35
CA LYS A 150 -7.48 -20.95 -30.48
C LYS A 150 -7.94 -19.53 -30.19
N ASN A 151 -8.93 -19.05 -30.95
CA ASN A 151 -9.53 -17.73 -30.73
C ASN A 151 -10.85 -17.89 -29.97
N TYR A 152 -11.03 -17.07 -28.94
CA TYR A 152 -12.26 -17.00 -28.14
C TYR A 152 -12.88 -15.61 -28.28
N LYS A 153 -14.18 -15.55 -28.49
CA LYS A 153 -14.92 -14.30 -28.56
C LYS A 153 -15.24 -13.79 -27.16
N VAL A 154 -14.93 -12.54 -26.88
CA VAL A 154 -15.33 -11.88 -25.62
C VAL A 154 -16.84 -11.65 -25.65
N SER A 155 -17.57 -12.39 -24.83
CA SER A 155 -19.04 -12.33 -24.75
C SER A 155 -19.54 -11.31 -23.74
N GLY A 156 -18.77 -11.03 -22.70
CA GLY A 156 -19.11 -10.08 -21.64
C GLY A 156 -17.94 -9.65 -20.82
N LEU A 157 -18.19 -8.64 -20.01
CA LEU A 157 -17.27 -8.15 -18.98
C LEU A 157 -17.87 -8.40 -17.61
N VAL A 158 -17.06 -8.93 -16.70
CA VAL A 158 -17.45 -9.30 -15.33
C VAL A 158 -16.63 -8.54 -14.30
N ALA A 159 -17.15 -8.42 -13.09
CA ALA A 159 -16.39 -8.05 -11.91
C ALA A 159 -16.44 -9.20 -10.91
N LEU A 160 -15.37 -9.41 -10.18
CA LEU A 160 -15.15 -10.52 -9.30
C LEU A 160 -14.72 -9.97 -7.94
N SER A 161 -15.60 -10.05 -6.94
CA SER A 161 -15.32 -9.44 -5.62
C SER A 161 -14.23 -10.17 -4.83
N ASP A 162 -13.91 -11.41 -5.17
CA ASP A 162 -12.74 -12.15 -4.70
C ASP A 162 -11.43 -11.68 -5.39
N TYR A 163 -11.54 -10.90 -6.47
CA TYR A 163 -10.47 -10.23 -7.19
C TYR A 163 -10.76 -8.73 -7.35
N SER A 164 -11.20 -8.07 -6.29
CA SER A 164 -11.42 -6.62 -6.31
C SER A 164 -10.16 -5.87 -6.73
N ALA A 165 -8.99 -6.33 -6.30
CA ALA A 165 -7.69 -5.95 -6.83
C ALA A 165 -7.03 -7.17 -7.51
N LEU A 166 -6.52 -7.02 -8.73
CA LEU A 166 -6.00 -8.12 -9.54
C LEU A 166 -4.57 -8.51 -9.15
N PHE A 167 -4.42 -9.15 -7.97
CA PHE A 167 -3.18 -9.79 -7.57
C PHE A 167 -3.04 -11.14 -8.25
N GLU A 168 -1.90 -11.41 -8.87
CA GLU A 168 -1.58 -12.72 -9.43
C GLU A 168 -1.24 -13.71 -8.32
N LYS A 169 -0.40 -13.28 -7.36
CA LYS A 169 -0.07 -14.01 -6.14
C LYS A 169 -0.30 -13.11 -4.92
N ASN A 170 -0.69 -13.69 -3.81
CA ASN A 170 -0.88 -12.96 -2.56
C ASN A 170 0.43 -12.35 -2.02
N SER A 171 1.58 -12.95 -2.40
CA SER A 171 2.92 -12.46 -2.08
C SER A 171 3.38 -11.27 -2.93
N ASP A 172 2.67 -10.91 -4.00
CA ASP A 172 3.03 -9.77 -4.85
C ASP A 172 3.00 -8.47 -4.07
N MET A 173 3.91 -7.56 -4.38
CA MET A 173 3.99 -6.24 -3.75
C MET A 173 2.83 -5.32 -4.14
N MET A 174 2.27 -5.51 -5.35
CA MET A 174 1.19 -4.71 -5.91
C MET A 174 0.39 -5.55 -6.91
N PHE A 175 -0.89 -5.28 -7.05
CA PHE A 175 -1.72 -5.85 -8.10
C PHE A 175 -1.27 -5.37 -9.50
N ASP A 176 -1.51 -6.19 -10.53
CA ASP A 176 -1.13 -5.89 -11.92
C ASP A 176 -2.32 -6.08 -12.86
N ALA A 177 -3.22 -5.12 -12.87
CA ALA A 177 -4.39 -5.15 -13.73
C ALA A 177 -4.10 -4.92 -15.22
N VAL A 178 -2.83 -4.71 -15.57
CA VAL A 178 -2.37 -4.61 -16.96
C VAL A 178 -1.81 -5.94 -17.45
N GLY A 179 -1.03 -6.63 -16.60
CA GLY A 179 -0.36 -7.90 -16.92
C GLY A 179 -1.16 -9.14 -16.54
N PHE A 180 -1.96 -9.06 -15.50
CA PHE A 180 -2.77 -10.16 -14.99
C PHE A 180 -4.26 -9.86 -15.07
N GLY A 181 -5.05 -10.88 -15.46
CA GLY A 181 -6.50 -10.78 -15.53
C GLY A 181 -7.19 -12.09 -15.11
N VAL A 182 -8.47 -11.97 -14.79
CA VAL A 182 -9.33 -13.11 -14.46
C VAL A 182 -10.45 -13.22 -15.50
N ALA A 183 -10.84 -14.46 -15.80
CA ALA A 183 -11.86 -14.72 -16.80
C ALA A 183 -12.75 -15.91 -16.38
N VAL A 184 -13.93 -16.00 -16.99
CA VAL A 184 -14.81 -17.13 -16.83
C VAL A 184 -15.24 -17.70 -18.19
N MET A 185 -15.36 -19.03 -18.26
CA MET A 185 -15.84 -19.78 -19.42
C MET A 185 -16.94 -20.74 -18.99
N ASN A 186 -17.79 -21.20 -19.96
CA ASN A 186 -18.67 -22.30 -19.67
C ASN A 186 -17.88 -23.62 -19.58
N ASP A 187 -18.49 -24.69 -19.08
CA ASP A 187 -17.82 -26.00 -18.87
C ASP A 187 -17.19 -26.55 -20.16
N GLU A 188 -17.87 -26.41 -21.31
CA GLU A 188 -17.36 -26.87 -22.59
C GLU A 188 -16.11 -26.08 -23.01
N GLY A 189 -16.13 -24.74 -22.86
CA GLY A 189 -15.01 -23.85 -23.17
C GLY A 189 -13.81 -24.15 -22.31
N TYR A 190 -14.01 -24.24 -21.00
CA TYR A 190 -12.99 -24.57 -20.02
C TYR A 190 -12.29 -25.91 -20.31
N SER A 191 -13.08 -26.92 -20.73
CA SER A 191 -12.55 -28.23 -21.07
C SER A 191 -11.68 -28.23 -22.34
N THR A 192 -11.72 -27.16 -23.14
CA THR A 192 -10.83 -27.04 -24.32
C THR A 192 -9.42 -26.56 -23.96
N LEU A 193 -9.22 -26.06 -22.77
CA LEU A 193 -7.91 -25.63 -22.24
C LEU A 193 -7.12 -26.84 -21.70
N SER A 194 -5.81 -26.71 -21.67
CA SER A 194 -4.93 -27.80 -21.21
C SER A 194 -5.10 -28.07 -19.70
N ASN A 195 -5.19 -29.33 -19.32
CA ASN A 195 -5.19 -29.73 -17.91
C ASN A 195 -3.82 -29.63 -17.24
N ALA A 196 -2.74 -29.59 -18.00
CA ALA A 196 -1.39 -29.39 -17.45
C ALA A 196 -1.21 -28.04 -16.73
N HIS A 197 -2.12 -27.11 -16.94
CA HIS A 197 -2.11 -25.79 -16.32
C HIS A 197 -3.28 -25.61 -15.34
N GLU A 198 -3.89 -26.71 -14.89
CA GLU A 198 -5.00 -26.68 -13.95
C GLU A 198 -4.47 -26.75 -12.52
N THR A 199 -4.88 -25.77 -11.72
CA THR A 199 -4.65 -25.76 -10.27
C THR A 199 -5.89 -26.30 -9.57
N VAL A 200 -5.70 -27.30 -8.71
CA VAL A 200 -6.74 -27.87 -7.87
C VAL A 200 -6.94 -26.95 -6.68
N ASN A 201 -8.00 -26.17 -6.71
CA ASN A 201 -8.31 -25.14 -5.74
C ASN A 201 -9.70 -25.32 -5.12
N TYR A 202 -9.80 -25.07 -3.82
CA TYR A 202 -11.03 -25.10 -3.05
C TYR A 202 -11.20 -23.81 -2.28
N ALA A 203 -12.35 -23.18 -2.42
CA ALA A 203 -12.78 -22.09 -1.54
C ALA A 203 -13.53 -22.67 -0.34
N TRP A 204 -13.39 -22.07 0.84
CA TRP A 204 -14.21 -22.46 1.98
C TRP A 204 -15.12 -21.34 2.46
N ILE A 205 -16.23 -21.75 3.08
CA ILE A 205 -17.14 -20.87 3.81
C ILE A 205 -17.40 -21.50 5.17
N TYR A 206 -17.20 -20.74 6.23
CA TYR A 206 -17.56 -21.18 7.57
C TYR A 206 -19.09 -21.27 7.75
N ASN A 207 -19.58 -22.35 8.34
CA ASN A 207 -21.02 -22.50 8.65
C ASN A 207 -21.46 -21.43 9.67
N ASN A 208 -20.57 -21.10 10.63
CA ASN A 208 -20.72 -20.00 11.58
C ASN A 208 -19.61 -18.99 11.35
N LYS A 209 -19.95 -17.79 10.88
CA LYS A 209 -18.94 -16.78 10.59
C LYS A 209 -18.24 -16.28 11.86
N PRO A 210 -16.90 -16.07 11.84
CA PRO A 210 -16.18 -15.41 12.92
C PRO A 210 -16.74 -14.03 13.23
N ALA A 211 -16.63 -13.60 14.48
CA ALA A 211 -17.18 -12.31 14.93
C ALA A 211 -16.34 -11.12 14.48
N ASP A 212 -15.03 -11.32 14.39
CA ASP A 212 -14.03 -10.32 14.01
C ASP A 212 -12.77 -10.99 13.42
N GLU A 213 -11.83 -10.21 12.96
CA GLU A 213 -10.57 -10.68 12.36
C GLU A 213 -9.73 -11.52 13.34
N THR A 214 -9.75 -11.22 14.64
CA THR A 214 -9.01 -11.98 15.63
C THR A 214 -9.58 -13.39 15.78
N ALA A 215 -10.91 -13.50 15.80
CA ALA A 215 -11.60 -14.80 15.82
C ALA A 215 -11.39 -15.56 14.50
N GLU A 216 -11.35 -14.86 13.38
CA GLU A 216 -11.06 -15.44 12.06
C GLU A 216 -9.62 -15.98 11.99
N ASN A 217 -8.63 -15.23 12.50
CA ASN A 217 -7.25 -15.70 12.59
C ASN A 217 -7.13 -16.97 13.43
N ALA A 218 -7.72 -16.98 14.63
CA ALA A 218 -7.68 -18.16 15.49
C ALA A 218 -8.33 -19.40 14.85
N ARG A 219 -9.38 -19.21 14.06
CA ARG A 219 -9.98 -20.27 13.27
C ARG A 219 -9.12 -20.72 12.10
N SER A 220 -8.46 -19.78 11.44
CA SER A 220 -7.52 -20.04 10.35
C SER A 220 -6.31 -20.85 10.82
N GLU A 221 -5.70 -20.50 11.96
CA GLU A 221 -4.62 -21.27 12.59
C GLU A 221 -5.08 -22.70 12.91
N LYS A 222 -6.26 -22.83 13.55
CA LYS A 222 -6.83 -24.15 13.84
C LYS A 222 -7.09 -24.98 12.58
N LEU A 223 -7.52 -24.32 11.49
CA LEU A 223 -7.74 -24.99 10.21
C LEU A 223 -6.41 -25.48 9.62
N THR A 224 -5.36 -24.69 9.69
CA THR A 224 -4.02 -25.07 9.23
C THR A 224 -3.50 -26.29 10.00
N ASP A 225 -3.56 -26.25 11.34
CA ASP A 225 -3.17 -27.39 12.20
C ASP A 225 -3.99 -28.65 11.88
N SER A 226 -5.29 -28.49 11.65
CA SER A 226 -6.19 -29.58 11.28
C SER A 226 -5.84 -30.17 9.91
N LEU A 227 -5.54 -29.33 8.91
CA LEU A 227 -5.12 -29.76 7.58
C LEU A 227 -3.83 -30.57 7.63
N GLU A 228 -2.80 -30.07 8.35
CA GLU A 228 -1.55 -30.79 8.52
C GLU A 228 -1.76 -32.17 9.14
N ASN A 229 -2.57 -32.25 10.21
CA ASN A 229 -2.86 -33.53 10.87
C ASN A 229 -3.62 -34.49 9.97
N ILE A 230 -4.65 -34.00 9.23
CA ILE A 230 -5.44 -34.83 8.30
C ILE A 230 -4.58 -35.36 7.16
N LEU A 231 -3.73 -34.51 6.56
CA LEU A 231 -2.84 -34.94 5.47
C LEU A 231 -1.77 -35.90 5.98
N LYS A 232 -1.20 -35.64 7.15
CA LYS A 232 -0.25 -36.55 7.80
C LYS A 232 -0.85 -37.93 8.05
N GLU A 233 -2.05 -38.02 8.62
CA GLU A 233 -2.77 -39.28 8.83
C GLU A 233 -2.96 -40.07 7.52
N TYR A 234 -3.11 -39.36 6.39
CA TYR A 234 -3.38 -40.00 5.10
C TYR A 234 -2.10 -40.36 4.33
N ASP A 235 -1.07 -39.52 4.38
CA ASP A 235 0.14 -39.66 3.59
C ASP A 235 1.20 -40.56 4.28
N GLU A 236 1.27 -40.58 5.63
CA GLU A 236 2.21 -41.47 6.36
C GLU A 236 2.08 -42.94 5.96
N PRO A 237 0.88 -43.53 5.83
CA PRO A 237 0.78 -44.92 5.37
C PRO A 237 1.27 -45.15 3.92
N LEU A 238 1.15 -44.11 3.06
CA LEU A 238 1.66 -44.18 1.67
C LEU A 238 3.19 -44.15 1.62
N VAL A 239 3.79 -43.27 2.42
CA VAL A 239 5.26 -43.19 2.57
C VAL A 239 5.79 -44.51 3.16
N GLN A 240 5.18 -44.99 4.26
CA GLN A 240 5.55 -46.23 4.90
C GLN A 240 5.46 -47.44 3.92
N SER A 241 4.41 -47.49 3.09
CA SER A 241 4.29 -48.53 2.07
C SER A 241 5.42 -48.54 1.06
N GLN A 242 5.94 -47.38 0.66
CA GLN A 242 7.07 -47.26 -0.26
C GLN A 242 8.37 -47.68 0.40
N VAL A 243 8.54 -47.37 1.69
CA VAL A 243 9.69 -47.86 2.49
C VAL A 243 9.62 -49.37 2.70
N ASP A 244 8.44 -49.90 2.96
CA ASP A 244 8.24 -51.36 3.07
C ASP A 244 8.60 -52.07 1.76
N ASP A 245 8.21 -51.52 0.59
CA ASP A 245 8.53 -52.05 -0.73
C ASP A 245 10.04 -51.99 -1.02
N LEU A 246 10.71 -50.89 -0.66
CA LEU A 246 12.18 -50.76 -0.74
C LEU A 246 12.85 -51.82 0.14
N TYR A 247 12.41 -51.94 1.39
CA TYR A 247 12.94 -52.88 2.34
C TYR A 247 12.75 -54.32 1.90
N ASP A 248 11.58 -54.68 1.38
CA ASP A 248 11.32 -56.02 0.84
C ASP A 248 12.23 -56.33 -0.37
N SER A 249 12.54 -55.34 -1.21
CA SER A 249 13.48 -55.46 -2.33
C SER A 249 14.90 -55.67 -1.84
N ALA A 250 15.29 -55.07 -0.76
CA ALA A 250 16.62 -55.16 -0.15
C ALA A 250 16.79 -56.39 0.78
N ARG A 251 15.69 -56.96 1.28
CA ARG A 251 15.60 -57.94 2.37
C ARG A 251 16.52 -59.15 2.20
N VAL A 252 16.71 -59.67 0.98
CA VAL A 252 17.55 -60.80 0.71
C VAL A 252 19.03 -60.48 0.99
N TYR A 253 19.44 -59.28 0.59
CA TYR A 253 20.81 -58.81 0.78
C TYR A 253 21.09 -58.43 2.24
N ILE A 254 20.13 -57.75 2.90
CA ILE A 254 20.18 -57.41 4.33
C ILE A 254 20.31 -58.67 5.17
N LYS A 255 19.51 -59.72 4.91
CA LYS A 255 19.59 -60.98 5.65
C LYS A 255 20.88 -61.72 5.37
N SER A 256 21.38 -61.67 4.12
CA SER A 256 22.68 -62.29 3.76
C SER A 256 23.81 -61.53 4.47
N LEU A 257 23.81 -60.24 4.48
CA LEU A 257 24.82 -59.42 5.19
C LEU A 257 24.80 -59.68 6.71
N LYS A 258 23.65 -59.76 7.34
CA LYS A 258 23.50 -60.09 8.77
C LYS A 258 24.21 -61.45 9.09
N ASN A 259 23.97 -62.49 8.27
CA ASN A 259 24.60 -63.77 8.46
C ASN A 259 26.12 -63.70 8.28
N GLU A 260 26.59 -63.06 7.19
CA GLU A 260 27.98 -62.88 6.89
C GLU A 260 28.74 -62.06 7.93
N PHE A 261 28.10 -61.01 8.46
CA PHE A 261 28.68 -60.22 9.57
C PHE A 261 28.75 -61.04 10.87
N THR A 262 27.68 -61.80 11.20
CA THR A 262 27.74 -62.70 12.34
C THR A 262 28.84 -63.77 12.20
N ASP A 263 29.01 -64.36 11.02
CA ASP A 263 30.08 -65.32 10.77
C ASP A 263 31.48 -64.68 10.80
N ALA A 264 31.63 -63.48 10.28
CA ALA A 264 32.85 -62.68 10.33
C ALA A 264 33.21 -62.34 11.79
N GLU A 265 32.25 -61.85 12.56
CA GLU A 265 32.41 -61.56 13.98
C GLU A 265 32.89 -62.78 14.79
N ASN A 266 32.20 -63.93 14.60
CA ASN A 266 32.57 -65.15 15.28
C ASN A 266 33.97 -65.63 14.88
N ALA A 267 34.35 -65.51 13.60
CA ALA A 267 35.71 -65.82 13.11
C ALA A 267 36.75 -64.88 13.72
N LEU A 268 36.43 -63.59 13.80
CA LEU A 268 37.33 -62.60 14.42
C LEU A 268 37.47 -62.82 15.93
N LYS A 269 36.35 -62.97 16.64
CA LYS A 269 36.37 -63.31 18.10
C LYS A 269 37.22 -64.54 18.40
N SER A 270 37.06 -65.62 17.60
CA SER A 270 37.84 -66.82 17.80
C SER A 270 39.33 -66.56 17.62
N LYS A 271 39.71 -65.92 16.49
CA LYS A 271 41.13 -65.59 16.22
C LYS A 271 41.75 -64.66 17.25
N TYR A 272 40.95 -63.63 17.70
CA TYR A 272 41.39 -62.65 18.66
C TYR A 272 41.59 -63.26 20.03
N PHE A 273 40.70 -64.14 20.47
CA PHE A 273 40.81 -64.80 21.76
C PHE A 273 42.00 -65.76 21.76
N ASP A 274 42.32 -66.49 20.60
CA ASP A 274 43.50 -67.32 20.46
C ASP A 274 44.78 -66.48 20.49
N ALA A 275 44.79 -65.30 19.83
CA ALA A 275 45.88 -64.36 19.85
C ALA A 275 46.19 -63.81 21.26
N ILE A 276 45.15 -63.42 21.99
CA ILE A 276 45.24 -62.96 23.37
C ILE A 276 45.78 -64.05 24.28
N ARG A 277 45.27 -65.23 24.13
CA ARG A 277 45.75 -66.40 24.91
C ARG A 277 47.25 -66.63 24.73
N ASN A 278 47.78 -66.42 23.54
CA ASN A 278 49.18 -66.65 23.15
C ASN A 278 50.10 -65.46 23.47
N ALA A 279 49.59 -64.24 23.36
CA ALA A 279 50.37 -62.98 23.46
C ALA A 279 50.22 -62.18 24.78
N GLY A 280 49.15 -62.41 25.53
CA GLY A 280 48.77 -61.57 26.71
C GLY A 280 48.21 -60.21 26.31
N LEU A 281 47.34 -59.65 27.19
CA LEU A 281 46.47 -58.53 26.89
C LEU A 281 47.08 -57.12 26.70
N SER A 282 48.40 -56.96 26.71
CA SER A 282 48.97 -55.62 26.93
C SER A 282 49.91 -55.10 25.80
N ASP A 283 50.03 -55.77 24.65
CA ASP A 283 50.99 -55.37 23.62
C ASP A 283 50.39 -55.47 22.21
N ASP A 284 49.89 -54.40 21.61
CA ASP A 284 49.31 -54.35 20.25
C ASP A 284 50.25 -54.94 19.19
N LYS A 285 51.56 -54.78 19.35
CA LYS A 285 52.51 -55.33 18.39
C LYS A 285 52.55 -56.83 18.46
N LYS A 286 52.39 -57.41 19.64
CA LYS A 286 52.38 -58.89 19.78
C LYS A 286 51.05 -59.44 19.31
N LEU A 287 49.95 -58.75 19.57
CA LEU A 287 48.62 -59.12 19.07
C LEU A 287 48.59 -59.13 17.53
N ALA A 288 49.12 -58.11 16.85
CA ALA A 288 49.27 -58.10 15.39
C ALA A 288 50.06 -59.27 14.86
N LYS A 289 51.13 -59.58 15.50
CA LYS A 289 52.00 -60.74 15.12
C LYS A 289 51.32 -62.10 15.29
N GLU A 290 50.62 -62.33 16.37
CA GLU A 290 49.84 -63.55 16.63
C GLU A 290 48.60 -63.68 15.69
N LEU A 291 48.00 -62.61 15.34
CA LEU A 291 46.95 -62.55 14.32
C LEU A 291 47.49 -62.75 12.90
N GLY A 292 48.81 -62.72 12.74
CA GLY A 292 49.48 -62.93 11.42
C GLY A 292 49.32 -61.70 10.48
N ILE A 293 49.16 -60.53 11.03
CA ILE A 293 48.95 -59.26 10.31
C ILE A 293 50.00 -58.21 10.64
N THR A 294 50.18 -57.22 9.76
CA THR A 294 51.14 -56.13 10.00
C THR A 294 50.56 -55.16 11.02
N GLN A 295 51.46 -54.45 11.72
CA GLN A 295 51.01 -53.43 12.68
C GLN A 295 50.07 -52.43 12.05
N LYS A 296 50.34 -52.00 10.82
CA LYS A 296 49.43 -51.03 10.09
C LYS A 296 48.06 -51.60 9.85
N GLN A 297 47.96 -52.90 9.52
CA GLN A 297 46.64 -53.55 9.35
C GLN A 297 45.88 -53.66 10.68
N TYR A 298 46.61 -53.92 11.77
CA TYR A 298 45.99 -53.92 13.11
C TYR A 298 45.49 -52.57 13.53
N ASP A 299 46.29 -51.51 13.30
CA ASP A 299 45.88 -50.12 13.64
C ASP A 299 44.70 -49.69 12.78
N ASN A 300 44.67 -50.03 11.50
CA ASN A 300 43.50 -49.75 10.63
C ASN A 300 42.24 -50.49 11.11
N LEU A 301 42.37 -51.77 11.49
CA LEU A 301 41.23 -52.54 12.00
C LEU A 301 40.72 -52.00 13.33
N LYS A 302 41.63 -51.62 14.23
CA LYS A 302 41.31 -51.03 15.50
C LYS A 302 40.58 -49.70 15.34
N ASN A 303 41.09 -48.78 14.50
CA ASN A 303 40.46 -47.51 14.24
C ASN A 303 39.08 -47.69 13.58
N ALA A 304 38.90 -48.60 12.63
CA ALA A 304 37.61 -48.84 12.02
C ALA A 304 36.59 -49.45 12.98
N LEU A 305 36.99 -50.18 13.99
CA LEU A 305 36.11 -50.70 15.05
C LEU A 305 35.81 -49.64 16.11
N GLU A 306 36.77 -48.79 16.44
CA GLU A 306 36.54 -47.63 17.32
C GLU A 306 35.58 -46.63 16.70
N ASP A 307 35.73 -46.29 15.38
CA ASP A 307 34.82 -45.44 14.63
C ASP A 307 33.40 -46.05 14.59
N ALA A 308 33.27 -47.38 14.61
CA ALA A 308 31.97 -48.06 14.64
C ALA A 308 31.32 -48.06 16.04
N GLU A 309 32.13 -48.17 17.11
CA GLU A 309 31.64 -48.08 18.51
C GLU A 309 31.16 -46.69 18.85
N GLU A 310 31.73 -45.60 18.30
CA GLU A 310 31.26 -44.25 18.48
C GLU A 310 29.92 -43.99 17.84
N ASN A 311 29.50 -44.77 16.83
CA ASN A 311 28.23 -44.67 16.09
C ASN A 311 27.28 -45.86 16.45
N GLU A 312 27.45 -46.53 17.59
CA GLU A 312 26.72 -47.76 17.97
C GLU A 312 25.20 -47.55 18.17
N ASP A 313 24.77 -46.34 18.46
CA ASP A 313 23.32 -45.97 18.63
C ASP A 313 22.51 -46.07 17.31
N ASP A 314 23.20 -46.04 16.15
CA ASP A 314 22.54 -46.06 14.84
C ASP A 314 22.41 -47.49 14.24
N TRP A 315 22.99 -48.56 14.91
CA TRP A 315 23.13 -49.91 14.35
C TRP A 315 22.44 -50.99 15.18
N ASP A 316 21.13 -51.04 15.19
CA ASP A 316 20.40 -52.16 15.81
C ASP A 316 20.24 -53.33 14.84
N LEU A 317 21.29 -54.14 14.70
CA LEU A 317 21.30 -55.38 13.91
C LEU A 317 20.20 -56.38 14.31
N ASP A 318 19.61 -56.27 15.53
CA ASP A 318 18.61 -57.20 15.99
C ASP A 318 17.20 -56.83 15.44
N ASN A 319 16.97 -55.58 15.09
CA ASN A 319 15.71 -55.10 14.48
C ASN A 319 15.76 -54.97 12.93
N ILE A 320 16.84 -55.32 12.30
CA ILE A 320 17.06 -55.22 10.83
C ILE A 320 16.06 -56.07 9.99
N ASP A 321 15.29 -56.93 10.63
CA ASP A 321 14.25 -57.77 10.00
C ASP A 321 12.92 -57.00 9.71
N LYS A 322 12.80 -55.76 10.14
CA LYS A 322 11.62 -54.92 9.94
C LYS A 322 11.99 -53.58 9.31
N ALA A 323 11.20 -53.13 8.33
CA ALA A 323 11.34 -51.81 7.79
C ALA A 323 11.24 -50.73 8.89
N PRO A 324 12.11 -49.74 8.88
CA PRO A 324 12.02 -48.63 9.85
C PRO A 324 10.70 -47.92 9.68
N LYS A 325 10.15 -47.40 10.77
CA LYS A 325 9.01 -46.48 10.72
C LYS A 325 9.54 -45.10 10.37
N ILE A 326 9.08 -44.54 9.27
CA ILE A 326 9.45 -43.20 8.81
C ILE A 326 8.21 -42.29 8.99
N SER A 327 8.39 -41.14 9.62
CA SER A 327 7.36 -40.11 9.68
C SER A 327 7.34 -39.30 8.39
N LEU A 328 6.23 -38.60 8.12
CA LEU A 328 6.13 -37.69 6.98
C LEU A 328 7.14 -36.52 7.11
N ASP A 329 7.45 -36.11 8.34
CA ASP A 329 8.41 -35.05 8.62
C ASP A 329 9.84 -35.49 8.28
N ASP A 330 10.22 -36.71 8.67
CA ASP A 330 11.51 -37.32 8.31
C ASP A 330 11.67 -37.50 6.78
N TYR A 331 10.56 -37.81 6.10
CA TYR A 331 10.51 -37.88 4.65
C TYR A 331 10.74 -36.51 3.98
N LYS A 332 10.12 -35.45 4.48
CA LYS A 332 10.25 -34.09 3.91
C LYS A 332 11.62 -33.46 4.15
N SER A 333 12.34 -33.81 5.23
CA SER A 333 13.65 -33.26 5.55
C SER A 333 14.76 -33.77 4.66
N ASN A 334 14.54 -34.83 3.88
CA ASN A 334 15.55 -35.52 3.02
C ASN A 334 16.80 -36.02 3.76
N ASP A 335 16.83 -35.92 5.10
CA ASP A 335 18.00 -36.26 5.92
C ASP A 335 18.29 -37.77 5.89
N ASN A 336 17.26 -38.59 5.78
CA ASN A 336 17.41 -40.05 5.85
C ASN A 336 18.14 -40.71 4.66
N LEU A 337 18.23 -40.07 3.48
CA LEU A 337 18.96 -40.63 2.33
C LEU A 337 20.45 -40.30 2.38
N ASN A 338 20.85 -39.21 2.98
CA ASN A 338 22.26 -38.87 3.21
C ASN A 338 22.86 -39.74 4.31
N ASP A 339 22.08 -40.09 5.34
CA ASP A 339 22.49 -41.00 6.42
C ASP A 339 22.84 -42.39 5.87
N PHE A 340 22.20 -42.87 4.79
CA PHE A 340 22.53 -44.16 4.17
C PHE A 340 23.88 -44.15 3.48
N ASP A 341 24.31 -43.07 2.83
CA ASP A 341 25.62 -42.99 2.19
C ASP A 341 26.74 -42.98 3.23
N ASP A 342 26.61 -42.25 4.32
CA ASP A 342 27.57 -42.25 5.45
C ASP A 342 27.63 -43.63 6.12
N MET A 343 26.48 -44.27 6.26
CA MET A 343 26.36 -45.63 6.75
C MET A 343 27.13 -46.63 5.84
N PHE A 344 26.90 -46.58 4.55
CA PHE A 344 27.63 -47.46 3.59
C PHE A 344 29.13 -47.21 3.66
N ASP A 345 29.57 -45.97 3.74
CA ASP A 345 30.98 -45.61 3.79
C ASP A 345 31.65 -46.15 5.07
N THR A 346 30.95 -46.10 6.22
CA THR A 346 31.43 -46.66 7.49
C THR A 346 31.55 -48.21 7.41
N VAL A 347 30.49 -48.85 6.86
CA VAL A 347 30.53 -50.33 6.66
C VAL A 347 31.65 -50.74 5.71
N TYR A 348 31.84 -50.03 4.59
CA TYR A 348 32.92 -50.32 3.68
C TYR A 348 34.30 -50.18 4.35
N LYS A 349 34.55 -49.18 5.20
CA LYS A 349 35.81 -49.06 5.96
C LYS A 349 36.09 -50.25 6.84
N ILE A 350 35.06 -50.77 7.57
CA ILE A 350 35.22 -51.97 8.42
C ILE A 350 35.52 -53.20 7.56
N VAL A 351 34.75 -53.41 6.50
CA VAL A 351 34.91 -54.56 5.60
C VAL A 351 36.27 -54.54 4.90
N ASP A 352 36.72 -53.35 4.48
CA ASP A 352 38.07 -53.18 3.89
C ASP A 352 39.17 -53.51 4.89
N ALA A 353 39.06 -53.05 6.16
CA ALA A 353 40.03 -53.33 7.20
C ALA A 353 40.12 -54.86 7.53
N VAL A 354 38.98 -55.54 7.60
CA VAL A 354 38.89 -57.00 7.82
C VAL A 354 39.43 -57.78 6.64
N SER A 355 39.16 -57.35 5.41
CA SER A 355 39.62 -57.94 4.17
C SER A 355 41.14 -57.81 3.98
N ASP A 356 41.66 -56.56 4.20
CA ASP A 356 43.12 -56.29 4.12
C ASP A 356 43.90 -57.06 5.15
N ALA A 357 43.38 -57.33 6.31
CA ALA A 357 43.96 -58.19 7.35
C ALA A 357 43.83 -59.66 7.00
N LYS A 358 43.08 -60.04 5.98
CA LYS A 358 42.82 -61.43 5.60
C LYS A 358 42.21 -62.27 6.73
N LEU A 359 41.47 -61.68 7.59
CA LEU A 359 40.88 -62.35 8.75
C LEU A 359 39.59 -63.09 8.42
N TYR A 360 38.87 -62.60 7.39
CA TYR A 360 37.71 -63.24 6.84
C TYR A 360 37.58 -63.00 5.33
N ASN A 361 36.83 -63.85 4.63
CA ASN A 361 36.62 -63.72 3.20
C ASN A 361 35.43 -62.81 2.91
N CYS A 362 35.68 -61.53 2.74
CA CYS A 362 34.67 -60.52 2.56
C CYS A 362 34.03 -60.41 1.15
N THR A 363 34.40 -61.34 0.20
CA THR A 363 33.92 -61.27 -1.19
C THR A 363 32.38 -61.20 -1.30
N LYS A 364 31.66 -61.94 -0.47
CA LYS A 364 30.22 -61.99 -0.47
C LYS A 364 29.64 -60.75 0.17
N ILE A 365 30.26 -60.23 1.23
CA ILE A 365 29.86 -58.97 1.88
C ILE A 365 29.95 -57.83 0.85
N TYR A 366 31.07 -57.70 0.12
CA TYR A 366 31.18 -56.66 -0.94
C TYR A 366 30.13 -56.79 -2.02
N SER A 367 29.80 -58.03 -2.44
CA SER A 367 28.78 -58.29 -3.45
C SER A 367 27.41 -57.82 -2.95
N ASP A 368 27.06 -58.20 -1.73
CA ASP A 368 25.76 -57.94 -1.16
C ASP A 368 25.58 -56.44 -0.79
N LEU A 369 26.63 -55.80 -0.27
CA LEU A 369 26.68 -54.34 -0.07
C LEU A 369 26.54 -53.57 -1.39
N GLY A 370 27.23 -54.03 -2.44
CA GLY A 370 27.16 -53.41 -3.76
C GLY A 370 25.77 -53.50 -4.38
N GLU A 371 25.07 -54.62 -4.20
CA GLU A 371 23.69 -54.77 -4.65
C GLU A 371 22.71 -53.95 -3.79
N LEU A 372 22.92 -53.92 -2.47
CA LEU A 372 22.11 -53.09 -1.56
C LEU A 372 22.26 -51.61 -1.89
N LYS A 373 23.52 -51.13 -2.09
CA LYS A 373 23.77 -49.72 -2.50
C LYS A 373 23.13 -49.39 -3.84
N LYS A 374 23.08 -50.31 -4.78
CA LYS A 374 22.36 -50.10 -6.06
C LYS A 374 20.84 -49.98 -5.86
N ILE A 375 20.24 -50.79 -4.98
CA ILE A 375 18.81 -50.75 -4.70
C ILE A 375 18.48 -49.42 -4.09
N VAL A 376 19.23 -48.96 -3.06
CA VAL A 376 19.01 -47.68 -2.39
C VAL A 376 19.21 -46.52 -3.35
N ASN A 377 20.31 -46.47 -4.12
CA ASN A 377 20.60 -45.39 -5.06
C ASN A 377 19.63 -45.29 -6.25
N ASN A 378 18.97 -46.39 -6.61
CA ASN A 378 17.97 -46.40 -7.69
C ASN A 378 16.55 -46.15 -7.16
N PHE A 379 16.35 -46.17 -5.87
CA PHE A 379 15.05 -45.90 -5.28
C PHE A 379 14.75 -44.42 -5.38
N LYS A 380 13.53 -44.13 -5.76
CA LYS A 380 12.97 -42.76 -5.73
C LYS A 380 11.55 -42.85 -5.18
N PHE A 381 11.25 -42.04 -4.22
CA PHE A 381 9.90 -41.88 -3.73
C PHE A 381 8.97 -41.44 -4.86
N ASP A 382 7.78 -42.00 -4.89
CA ASP A 382 6.68 -41.58 -5.80
C ASP A 382 5.83 -40.51 -5.12
N ASP A 383 6.21 -39.25 -5.32
CA ASP A 383 5.53 -38.10 -4.75
C ASP A 383 4.16 -37.80 -5.41
N SER A 384 3.88 -38.52 -6.52
CA SER A 384 2.66 -38.26 -7.32
C SER A 384 1.35 -38.52 -6.57
N LYS A 385 1.41 -39.23 -5.43
CA LYS A 385 0.25 -39.57 -4.60
C LYS A 385 0.21 -38.84 -3.26
N ILE A 386 1.28 -38.16 -2.89
CA ILE A 386 1.37 -37.38 -1.65
C ILE A 386 0.65 -36.06 -1.86
N ILE A 387 -0.23 -35.70 -0.92
CA ILE A 387 -1.05 -34.48 -1.01
C ILE A 387 -0.33 -33.36 -0.28
N THR A 388 0.05 -32.32 -1.01
CA THR A 388 0.64 -31.12 -0.43
C THR A 388 -0.23 -29.91 -0.68
N ILE A 389 -0.23 -28.98 0.28
CA ILE A 389 -0.88 -27.68 0.14
C ILE A 389 0.09 -26.77 -0.63
N LYS A 390 -0.36 -26.25 -1.78
CA LYS A 390 0.40 -25.32 -2.62
C LYS A 390 0.14 -23.87 -2.30
N ASP A 391 -1.06 -23.55 -1.85
CA ASP A 391 -1.46 -22.20 -1.47
C ASP A 391 -2.54 -22.27 -0.40
N TYR A 392 -2.49 -21.36 0.57
CA TYR A 392 -3.47 -21.19 1.62
C TYR A 392 -3.66 -19.70 1.90
N SER A 393 -4.87 -19.22 1.75
CA SER A 393 -5.18 -17.80 1.98
C SER A 393 -6.55 -17.63 2.65
N ALA A 394 -6.55 -17.17 3.88
CA ALA A 394 -7.77 -16.74 4.53
C ALA A 394 -8.22 -15.38 3.98
N LYS A 395 -9.53 -15.08 4.03
CA LYS A 395 -10.09 -13.85 3.47
C LYS A 395 -9.41 -12.58 3.97
N TYR A 396 -9.12 -12.48 5.28
CA TYR A 396 -8.49 -11.31 5.87
C TYR A 396 -7.02 -11.11 5.46
N THR A 397 -6.34 -12.17 5.00
CA THR A 397 -4.97 -12.10 4.47
C THR A 397 -4.94 -12.01 2.95
N ASN A 398 -6.08 -12.20 2.27
CA ASN A 398 -6.18 -12.16 0.82
C ASN A 398 -6.19 -10.72 0.30
N LYS A 399 -5.05 -10.26 -0.20
CA LYS A 399 -4.89 -8.91 -0.77
C LYS A 399 -5.84 -8.64 -1.94
N SER A 400 -6.21 -9.65 -2.73
CA SER A 400 -7.17 -9.47 -3.81
C SER A 400 -8.54 -9.00 -3.32
N ILE A 401 -8.89 -9.32 -2.08
CA ILE A 401 -10.14 -8.92 -1.42
C ILE A 401 -9.95 -7.65 -0.60
N SER A 402 -8.91 -7.58 0.27
CA SER A 402 -8.76 -6.54 1.29
C SER A 402 -8.20 -5.22 0.76
N TYR A 403 -7.33 -5.26 -0.25
CA TYR A 403 -6.54 -4.10 -0.69
C TYR A 403 -7.39 -2.89 -1.11
N SER A 404 -8.51 -3.11 -1.81
CA SER A 404 -9.38 -2.01 -2.24
C SER A 404 -10.02 -1.24 -1.09
N ILE A 405 -10.27 -1.92 0.04
CA ILE A 405 -10.84 -1.33 1.27
C ILE A 405 -9.77 -0.54 2.01
N GLU A 406 -8.57 -1.08 2.13
CA GLU A 406 -7.44 -0.44 2.81
C GLU A 406 -7.00 0.85 2.07
N ASP A 407 -6.92 0.80 0.75
CA ASP A 407 -6.55 1.96 -0.08
C ASP A 407 -7.60 3.08 0.03
N SER A 408 -8.89 2.74 0.06
CA SER A 408 -9.97 3.70 0.24
C SER A 408 -9.83 4.51 1.55
N SER A 409 -9.37 3.90 2.64
CA SER A 409 -9.16 4.59 3.92
C SER A 409 -8.08 5.69 3.80
N SER A 410 -7.01 5.44 3.05
CA SER A 410 -5.93 6.39 2.78
C SER A 410 -6.41 7.56 1.90
N ASP A 411 -7.21 7.27 0.88
CA ASP A 411 -7.84 8.28 0.02
C ASP A 411 -8.78 9.17 0.79
N LYS A 412 -9.60 8.60 1.67
CA LYS A 412 -10.52 9.31 2.56
C LYS A 412 -9.78 10.28 3.48
N ALA A 413 -8.68 9.85 4.10
CA ALA A 413 -7.84 10.70 4.95
C ALA A 413 -7.25 11.89 4.16
N THR A 414 -6.76 11.64 2.96
CA THR A 414 -6.23 12.69 2.07
C THR A 414 -7.31 13.71 1.68
N MET A 415 -8.51 13.26 1.31
CA MET A 415 -9.62 14.15 0.98
C MET A 415 -10.09 14.94 2.20
N GLN A 416 -10.09 14.34 3.37
CA GLN A 416 -10.46 15.01 4.63
C GLN A 416 -9.48 16.13 4.98
N LEU A 417 -8.17 15.90 4.80
CA LEU A 417 -7.16 16.96 4.94
C LEU A 417 -7.41 18.11 3.97
N MET A 418 -7.67 17.82 2.69
CA MET A 418 -8.03 18.84 1.71
C MET A 418 -9.28 19.61 2.11
N THR A 419 -10.30 18.94 2.61
CA THR A 419 -11.54 19.56 3.09
C THR A 419 -11.25 20.55 4.21
N TYR A 420 -10.42 20.21 5.18
CA TYR A 420 -10.03 21.15 6.26
C TYR A 420 -9.29 22.38 5.73
N ILE A 421 -8.34 22.19 4.81
CA ILE A 421 -7.61 23.31 4.19
C ILE A 421 -8.58 24.23 3.45
N ILE A 422 -9.51 23.68 2.67
CA ILE A 422 -10.50 24.49 1.94
C ILE A 422 -11.48 25.17 2.88
N MET A 423 -11.86 24.56 4.01
CA MET A 423 -12.69 25.24 5.04
C MET A 423 -11.99 26.48 5.61
N ILE A 424 -10.66 26.42 5.80
CA ILE A 424 -9.88 27.60 6.18
C ILE A 424 -9.92 28.67 5.09
N VAL A 425 -9.83 28.26 3.81
CA VAL A 425 -9.98 29.19 2.67
C VAL A 425 -11.37 29.86 2.66
N ILE A 426 -12.43 29.09 2.89
CA ILE A 426 -13.81 29.60 3.00
C ILE A 426 -13.92 30.64 4.12
N ALA A 427 -13.42 30.30 5.31
CA ALA A 427 -13.41 31.20 6.47
C ALA A 427 -12.69 32.53 6.14
N PHE A 428 -11.54 32.43 5.53
CA PHE A 428 -10.76 33.57 5.06
C PHE A 428 -11.52 34.42 4.04
N LEU A 429 -12.13 33.84 3.02
CA LEU A 429 -12.88 34.54 1.98
C LEU A 429 -14.10 35.27 2.57
N PHE A 430 -14.83 34.63 3.47
CA PHE A 430 -15.94 35.27 4.15
C PHE A 430 -15.48 36.44 5.02
N ALA A 431 -14.41 36.25 5.81
CA ALA A 431 -13.88 37.31 6.65
C ALA A 431 -13.48 38.56 5.84
N VAL A 432 -12.74 38.33 4.74
CA VAL A 432 -12.24 39.40 3.85
C VAL A 432 -13.43 40.09 3.15
N THR A 433 -14.35 39.32 2.59
CA THR A 433 -15.49 39.82 1.84
C THR A 433 -16.40 40.68 2.71
N THR A 434 -16.75 40.20 3.91
CA THR A 434 -17.59 40.91 4.86
C THR A 434 -16.91 42.19 5.36
N SER A 435 -15.60 42.09 5.72
CA SER A 435 -14.83 43.27 6.12
C SER A 435 -14.82 44.35 5.04
N ASN A 436 -14.67 43.96 3.76
CA ASN A 436 -14.65 44.89 2.64
C ASN A 436 -16.04 45.51 2.38
N THR A 437 -17.12 44.75 2.49
CA THR A 437 -18.50 45.23 2.35
C THR A 437 -18.80 46.32 3.39
N ILE A 438 -18.45 46.06 4.66
CA ILE A 438 -18.64 47.04 5.75
C ILE A 438 -17.81 48.31 5.50
N THR A 439 -16.60 48.18 4.98
CA THR A 439 -15.74 49.32 4.66
C THR A 439 -16.30 50.14 3.50
N LYS A 440 -16.84 49.52 2.47
CA LYS A 440 -17.45 50.15 1.30
C LYS A 440 -18.73 50.93 1.72
N GLU A 441 -19.55 50.35 2.59
CA GLU A 441 -20.85 50.92 3.01
C GLU A 441 -20.76 51.69 4.33
N ALA A 442 -19.58 52.09 4.77
CA ALA A 442 -19.36 52.73 6.06
C ALA A 442 -20.25 53.93 6.29
N ASN A 443 -20.37 54.87 5.33
CA ASN A 443 -21.22 56.07 5.46
C ASN A 443 -22.71 55.70 5.63
N VAL A 444 -23.18 54.74 4.86
CA VAL A 444 -24.57 54.26 4.94
C VAL A 444 -24.84 53.60 6.30
N ILE A 445 -23.92 52.74 6.77
CA ILE A 445 -23.98 52.11 8.09
C ILE A 445 -24.02 53.19 9.20
N GLY A 446 -23.15 54.19 9.07
CA GLY A 446 -23.11 55.32 10.02
C GLY A 446 -24.41 56.10 10.07
N THR A 447 -25.01 56.44 8.92
CA THR A 447 -26.28 57.09 8.80
C THR A 447 -27.45 56.28 9.38
N LEU A 448 -27.54 55.00 9.04
CA LEU A 448 -28.56 54.09 9.58
C LEU A 448 -28.47 54.00 11.11
N ARG A 449 -27.25 53.89 11.66
CA ARG A 449 -27.04 53.88 13.10
C ARG A 449 -27.42 55.21 13.76
N ALA A 450 -27.15 56.34 13.10
CA ALA A 450 -27.59 57.69 13.57
C ALA A 450 -29.11 57.82 13.53
N MET A 451 -29.78 57.14 12.61
CA MET A 451 -31.24 57.10 12.50
C MET A 451 -31.89 56.11 13.51
N GLY A 452 -31.11 55.48 14.40
CA GLY A 452 -31.64 54.65 15.47
C GLY A 452 -31.66 53.14 15.21
N TYR A 453 -31.15 52.65 14.06
CA TYR A 453 -31.03 51.20 13.83
C TYR A 453 -30.03 50.58 14.81
N SER A 454 -30.44 49.49 15.43
CA SER A 454 -29.63 48.76 16.39
C SER A 454 -28.47 47.99 15.70
N LYS A 455 -27.41 47.70 16.48
CA LYS A 455 -26.30 46.87 15.98
C LYS A 455 -26.79 45.48 15.51
N GLY A 456 -27.73 44.87 16.24
CA GLY A 456 -28.28 43.54 15.93
C GLY A 456 -29.06 43.50 14.61
N GLU A 457 -29.87 44.56 14.31
CA GLU A 457 -30.58 44.64 13.05
C GLU A 457 -29.64 44.76 11.85
N LEU A 458 -28.59 45.55 11.98
CA LEU A 458 -27.59 45.70 10.94
C LEU A 458 -26.75 44.43 10.78
N ILE A 459 -26.37 43.78 11.87
CA ILE A 459 -25.66 42.46 11.79
C ILE A 459 -26.52 41.47 11.03
N ARG A 460 -27.81 41.36 11.37
CA ARG A 460 -28.75 40.45 10.68
C ARG A 460 -28.91 40.81 9.21
N HIS A 461 -28.96 42.07 8.86
CA HIS A 461 -29.04 42.53 7.47
C HIS A 461 -27.80 42.12 6.66
N TYR A 462 -26.58 42.37 7.18
CA TYR A 462 -25.33 42.05 6.47
C TYR A 462 -24.98 40.56 6.51
N LEU A 463 -25.55 39.76 7.42
CA LEU A 463 -25.44 38.30 7.41
C LEU A 463 -26.34 37.65 6.36
N PHE A 464 -27.45 38.28 5.99
CA PHE A 464 -28.48 37.66 5.15
C PHE A 464 -27.94 37.24 3.77
N MET A 465 -27.20 38.11 3.06
CA MET A 465 -26.64 37.76 1.74
C MET A 465 -25.57 36.64 1.77
N PRO A 466 -24.57 36.70 2.63
CA PRO A 466 -23.66 35.55 2.82
C PRO A 466 -24.39 34.25 3.15
N MET A 467 -25.43 34.31 4.00
CA MET A 467 -26.23 33.15 4.38
C MET A 467 -26.98 32.56 3.16
N VAL A 468 -27.67 33.39 2.37
CA VAL A 468 -28.36 32.93 1.16
C VAL A 468 -27.37 32.31 0.15
N VAL A 469 -26.23 32.97 -0.07
CA VAL A 469 -25.20 32.44 -1.01
C VAL A 469 -24.65 31.12 -0.53
N THR A 470 -24.43 30.96 0.77
CA THR A 470 -23.91 29.71 1.34
C THR A 470 -24.94 28.58 1.25
N VAL A 471 -26.19 28.85 1.63
CA VAL A 471 -27.26 27.82 1.54
C VAL A 471 -27.52 27.42 0.10
N MET A 472 -27.64 28.38 -0.83
CA MET A 472 -27.84 28.09 -2.24
C MET A 472 -26.60 27.38 -2.84
N GLY A 473 -25.39 27.80 -2.48
CA GLY A 473 -24.16 27.18 -2.87
C GLY A 473 -24.07 25.73 -2.38
N ALA A 474 -24.47 25.48 -1.12
CA ALA A 474 -24.46 24.13 -0.55
C ALA A 474 -25.52 23.25 -1.22
N LEU A 475 -26.74 23.73 -1.42
CA LEU A 475 -27.81 22.96 -2.06
C LEU A 475 -27.41 22.57 -3.50
N ILE A 476 -26.99 23.55 -4.30
CA ILE A 476 -26.63 23.32 -5.70
C ILE A 476 -25.31 22.52 -5.79
N GLY A 477 -24.34 22.78 -4.90
CA GLY A 477 -23.12 22.03 -4.80
C GLY A 477 -23.38 20.54 -4.52
N ASN A 478 -24.24 20.23 -3.55
CA ASN A 478 -24.63 18.84 -3.29
C ASN A 478 -25.35 18.21 -4.48
N VAL A 479 -26.25 18.92 -5.16
CA VAL A 479 -26.86 18.37 -6.39
C VAL A 479 -25.79 18.00 -7.42
N PHE A 480 -24.79 18.86 -7.65
CA PHE A 480 -23.68 18.54 -8.53
C PHE A 480 -22.79 17.43 -7.97
N GLY A 481 -22.58 17.39 -6.66
CA GLY A 481 -21.86 16.32 -5.96
C GLY A 481 -22.49 14.96 -6.22
N TYR A 482 -23.78 14.84 -5.95
CA TYR A 482 -24.53 13.60 -6.12
C TYR A 482 -24.85 13.23 -7.57
N THR A 483 -24.68 14.12 -8.55
CA THR A 483 -25.02 13.85 -9.96
C THR A 483 -23.82 13.81 -10.91
N VAL A 484 -22.89 14.75 -10.77
CA VAL A 484 -21.76 14.94 -11.70
C VAL A 484 -20.44 14.52 -11.05
N PHE A 485 -20.06 15.12 -9.93
CA PHE A 485 -18.75 14.90 -9.34
C PHE A 485 -18.58 13.48 -8.81
N GLN A 486 -19.62 12.88 -8.21
CA GLN A 486 -19.55 11.47 -7.78
C GLN A 486 -19.16 10.53 -8.94
N LYS A 487 -19.69 10.76 -10.15
CA LYS A 487 -19.37 9.93 -11.31
C LYS A 487 -17.89 10.01 -11.68
N ALA A 488 -17.28 11.18 -11.54
CA ALA A 488 -15.85 11.35 -11.77
C ALA A 488 -15.01 10.56 -10.74
N PHE A 489 -15.38 10.60 -9.46
CA PHE A 489 -14.69 9.85 -8.42
C PHE A 489 -14.97 8.34 -8.50
N VAL A 490 -16.20 7.94 -8.79
CA VAL A 490 -16.52 6.53 -9.08
C VAL A 490 -15.66 6.01 -10.22
N SER A 491 -15.46 6.81 -11.29
CA SER A 491 -14.58 6.43 -12.40
C SER A 491 -13.15 6.17 -11.95
N VAL A 492 -12.65 6.90 -10.94
CA VAL A 492 -11.31 6.66 -10.36
C VAL A 492 -11.25 5.28 -9.71
N TYR A 493 -12.20 4.93 -8.82
CA TYR A 493 -12.25 3.61 -8.20
C TYR A 493 -12.40 2.49 -9.23
N TYR A 494 -13.27 2.68 -10.22
CA TYR A 494 -13.49 1.70 -11.29
C TYR A 494 -12.34 1.58 -12.29
N SER A 495 -11.45 2.56 -12.35
CA SER A 495 -10.21 2.44 -13.13
C SER A 495 -9.14 1.63 -12.40
N ASN A 496 -9.26 1.49 -11.09
CA ASN A 496 -8.27 0.85 -10.22
C ASN A 496 -8.69 -0.55 -9.78
N TYR A 497 -10.01 -0.78 -9.60
CA TYR A 497 -10.54 -1.97 -8.97
C TYR A 497 -11.64 -2.63 -9.79
N SER A 498 -11.70 -3.96 -9.69
CA SER A 498 -12.76 -4.78 -10.27
C SER A 498 -13.95 -4.82 -9.32
N LEU A 499 -14.74 -3.75 -9.30
CA LEU A 499 -15.87 -3.57 -8.39
C LEU A 499 -17.20 -3.94 -9.04
N PRO A 500 -18.20 -4.40 -8.26
CA PRO A 500 -19.54 -4.73 -8.74
C PRO A 500 -20.28 -3.48 -9.22
N THR A 501 -21.48 -3.66 -9.81
CA THR A 501 -22.27 -2.55 -10.38
C THR A 501 -22.55 -1.48 -9.34
N TYR A 502 -22.17 -0.25 -9.64
CA TYR A 502 -22.33 0.91 -8.77
C TYR A 502 -23.80 1.27 -8.52
N LYS A 503 -24.10 1.54 -7.27
CA LYS A 503 -25.38 2.09 -6.81
C LYS A 503 -25.11 3.21 -5.82
N MET A 504 -25.55 4.41 -6.16
CA MET A 504 -25.38 5.57 -5.28
C MET A 504 -26.18 5.41 -4.00
N LEU A 505 -25.53 5.64 -2.87
CA LEU A 505 -26.14 5.68 -1.54
C LEU A 505 -26.07 7.09 -0.96
N TRP A 506 -27.06 7.41 -0.12
CA TRP A 506 -27.04 8.66 0.63
C TRP A 506 -25.99 8.59 1.75
N ASN A 507 -25.15 9.64 1.84
CA ASN A 507 -24.14 9.75 2.89
C ASN A 507 -24.45 10.96 3.80
N MET A 508 -24.78 10.69 5.07
CA MET A 508 -25.10 11.73 6.05
C MET A 508 -23.85 12.52 6.46
N ASP A 509 -22.69 11.87 6.59
CA ASP A 509 -21.44 12.54 6.96
C ASP A 509 -21.03 13.53 5.88
N ALA A 510 -21.12 13.13 4.61
CA ALA A 510 -20.90 14.01 3.48
C ALA A 510 -21.82 15.25 3.55
N PHE A 511 -23.09 15.06 3.88
CA PHE A 511 -24.04 16.16 4.02
C PHE A 511 -23.68 17.10 5.19
N LEU A 512 -23.28 16.55 6.33
CA LEU A 512 -22.87 17.34 7.50
C LEU A 512 -21.61 18.14 7.21
N GLU A 513 -20.59 17.53 6.64
CA GLU A 513 -19.32 18.20 6.33
C GLU A 513 -19.43 19.23 5.21
N THR A 514 -20.28 18.99 4.22
CA THR A 514 -20.39 19.88 3.05
C THR A 514 -21.49 20.93 3.16
N THR A 515 -22.47 20.74 4.03
CA THR A 515 -23.60 21.67 4.19
C THR A 515 -23.58 22.39 5.54
N ILE A 516 -23.56 21.62 6.62
CA ILE A 516 -23.67 22.17 7.97
C ILE A 516 -22.36 22.86 8.38
N ALA A 517 -21.21 22.26 8.19
CA ALA A 517 -19.92 22.82 8.59
C ALA A 517 -19.61 24.16 7.87
N PRO A 518 -19.69 24.28 6.52
CA PRO A 518 -19.51 25.57 5.84
C PRO A 518 -20.52 26.64 6.28
N PHE A 519 -21.77 26.24 6.56
CA PHE A 519 -22.80 27.18 7.07
C PHE A 519 -22.45 27.72 8.46
N ILE A 520 -22.02 26.84 9.38
CA ILE A 520 -21.59 27.25 10.74
C ILE A 520 -20.36 28.14 10.64
N ILE A 521 -19.38 27.82 9.81
CA ILE A 521 -18.16 28.60 9.57
C ILE A 521 -18.54 29.99 9.04
N MET A 522 -19.45 30.08 8.04
CA MET A 522 -19.93 31.31 7.49
C MET A 522 -20.57 32.17 8.59
N LEU A 523 -21.48 31.58 9.37
CA LEU A 523 -22.22 32.29 10.43
C LEU A 523 -21.27 32.80 11.52
N ALA A 524 -20.34 31.94 11.99
CA ALA A 524 -19.37 32.28 13.04
C ALA A 524 -18.40 33.38 12.57
N VAL A 525 -17.78 33.20 11.42
CA VAL A 525 -16.79 34.16 10.88
C VAL A 525 -17.41 35.49 10.57
N ASN A 526 -18.53 35.50 9.85
CA ASN A 526 -19.19 36.77 9.51
C ASN A 526 -19.74 37.48 10.76
N SER A 527 -20.36 36.76 11.70
CA SER A 527 -20.81 37.32 12.97
C SER A 527 -19.66 37.93 13.77
N PHE A 528 -18.55 37.25 13.86
CA PHE A 528 -17.35 37.74 14.53
C PHE A 528 -16.82 39.04 13.88
N VAL A 529 -16.67 39.04 12.56
CA VAL A 529 -16.19 40.22 11.80
C VAL A 529 -17.14 41.40 11.95
N LEU A 530 -18.44 41.17 11.81
CA LEU A 530 -19.47 42.21 11.97
C LEU A 530 -19.47 42.74 13.39
N ALA A 531 -19.55 41.88 14.41
CA ALA A 531 -19.55 42.30 15.81
C ALA A 531 -18.29 43.13 16.15
N LYS A 532 -17.09 42.74 15.65
CA LYS A 532 -15.86 43.49 15.81
C LYS A 532 -15.92 44.87 15.14
N LYS A 533 -16.43 44.97 13.92
CA LYS A 533 -16.55 46.21 13.16
C LYS A 533 -17.62 47.14 13.74
N PHE A 534 -18.78 46.63 14.18
CA PHE A 534 -19.85 47.46 14.77
C PHE A 534 -19.57 47.98 16.20
N LYS A 535 -18.41 47.64 16.79
CA LYS A 535 -17.90 48.34 17.98
C LYS A 535 -17.49 49.78 17.70
N ILE A 536 -17.25 50.16 16.44
CA ILE A 536 -16.90 51.52 16.01
C ILE A 536 -18.10 52.43 16.16
N SER A 537 -17.87 53.70 16.57
CA SER A 537 -18.93 54.69 16.77
C SER A 537 -19.63 55.07 15.45
N PRO A 538 -20.94 55.47 15.48
CA PRO A 538 -21.65 55.95 14.27
C PRO A 538 -20.94 57.12 13.58
N LEU A 539 -20.37 58.03 14.36
CA LEU A 539 -19.66 59.20 13.85
C LEU A 539 -18.41 58.80 13.03
N ASN A 540 -17.69 57.82 13.52
CA ASN A 540 -16.49 57.30 12.80
C ASN A 540 -16.87 56.56 11.51
N PHE A 541 -18.03 55.90 11.49
CA PHE A 541 -18.60 55.32 10.28
C PHE A 541 -18.95 56.40 9.24
N ILE A 542 -19.60 57.48 9.64
CA ILE A 542 -19.96 58.61 8.75
C ILE A 542 -18.71 59.32 8.21
N ARG A 543 -17.68 59.46 9.03
CA ARG A 543 -16.39 60.02 8.62
C ARG A 543 -15.52 59.07 7.78
N GLY A 544 -15.91 57.81 7.64
CA GLY A 544 -15.11 56.81 7.00
C GLY A 544 -13.84 56.40 7.78
N GLU A 545 -13.78 56.79 9.07
CA GLU A 545 -12.66 56.51 9.97
C GLU A 545 -12.83 55.14 10.68
N LEU A 546 -12.76 54.03 9.92
CA LEU A 546 -12.97 52.67 10.42
C LEU A 546 -11.76 52.06 11.15
N LYS A 547 -10.66 52.80 11.28
CA LYS A 547 -9.47 52.40 12.08
C LYS A 547 -9.32 53.42 13.24
N GLN A 548 -9.01 52.91 14.43
CA GLN A 548 -8.56 53.77 15.53
C GLN A 548 -7.32 54.56 15.06
N ARG A 549 -7.34 55.86 15.36
CA ARG A 549 -6.26 56.80 15.05
C ARG A 549 -4.94 56.34 15.72
N GLY A 550 -4.17 55.51 15.04
CA GLY A 550 -2.74 55.55 15.18
C GLY A 550 -2.23 56.56 14.15
N GLN A 551 -1.43 57.51 14.55
CA GLN A 551 -0.80 58.48 13.67
C GLN A 551 -0.16 57.68 12.48
N LYS A 552 -0.69 57.94 11.27
CA LYS A 552 -0.07 57.40 10.06
C LYS A 552 1.34 58.02 9.96
N LYS A 553 2.39 57.32 10.37
CA LYS A 553 3.75 57.72 10.09
C LYS A 553 3.87 57.85 8.59
N VAL A 554 3.95 59.09 8.12
CA VAL A 554 4.21 59.38 6.70
C VAL A 554 5.64 58.96 6.42
N ILE A 555 5.80 57.89 5.64
CA ILE A 555 7.15 57.45 5.24
C ILE A 555 7.76 58.54 4.34
N LYS A 556 8.86 59.15 4.80
CA LYS A 556 9.60 60.16 4.03
C LYS A 556 10.30 59.45 2.89
N LEU A 557 9.81 59.61 1.65
CA LEU A 557 10.45 59.11 0.44
C LEU A 557 11.54 60.06 -0.05
N PRO A 558 12.63 59.53 -0.67
CA PRO A 558 13.75 60.32 -1.16
C PRO A 558 13.28 61.42 -2.15
N LYS A 559 13.82 62.66 -2.00
CA LYS A 559 13.44 63.78 -2.85
C LYS A 559 13.77 63.56 -4.35
N LYS A 560 14.83 62.82 -4.68
CA LYS A 560 15.32 62.53 -6.05
C LYS A 560 14.45 61.53 -6.86
N MET A 561 13.45 60.88 -6.27
CA MET A 561 12.63 59.91 -7.00
C MET A 561 11.65 60.58 -7.97
N ARG A 562 11.41 59.98 -9.16
CA ARG A 562 10.40 60.41 -10.14
C ARG A 562 9.00 60.38 -9.50
N PHE A 563 8.09 61.29 -9.91
CA PHE A 563 6.74 61.42 -9.38
C PHE A 563 5.96 60.10 -9.41
N PHE A 564 5.93 59.42 -10.53
CA PHE A 564 5.22 58.14 -10.66
C PHE A 564 5.74 57.03 -9.70
N SER A 565 7.04 56.98 -9.47
CA SER A 565 7.65 56.02 -8.54
C SER A 565 7.25 56.35 -7.07
N LYS A 566 7.31 57.63 -6.71
CA LYS A 566 6.82 58.13 -5.40
C LYS A 566 5.33 57.81 -5.19
N PHE A 567 4.49 58.03 -6.21
CA PHE A 567 3.08 57.75 -6.15
C PHE A 567 2.81 56.22 -5.97
N ARG A 568 3.46 55.41 -6.74
CA ARG A 568 3.35 53.91 -6.66
C ARG A 568 3.75 53.41 -5.27
N LEU A 569 4.87 53.87 -4.70
CA LEU A 569 5.28 53.49 -3.36
C LEU A 569 4.29 53.99 -2.29
N ARG A 570 3.72 55.19 -2.43
CA ARG A 570 2.66 55.65 -1.53
C ARG A 570 1.40 54.81 -1.60
N VAL A 571 0.98 54.42 -2.81
CA VAL A 571 -0.15 53.47 -3.00
C VAL A 571 0.13 52.11 -2.36
N LEU A 572 1.38 51.62 -2.49
CA LEU A 572 1.82 50.38 -1.85
C LEU A 572 1.68 50.49 -0.32
N PHE A 573 2.27 51.47 0.31
CA PHE A 573 2.25 51.60 1.78
C PHE A 573 0.90 51.94 2.33
N GLN A 574 0.04 52.62 1.58
CA GLN A 574 -1.37 52.89 1.99
C GLN A 574 -2.23 51.63 1.95
N ASN A 575 -1.88 50.64 1.09
CA ASN A 575 -2.68 49.43 0.84
C ASN A 575 -2.05 48.17 1.43
N VAL A 576 -0.97 48.25 2.26
CA VAL A 576 -0.34 47.10 2.88
C VAL A 576 -1.31 46.07 3.44
N PRO A 577 -2.39 46.44 4.19
CA PRO A 577 -3.33 45.43 4.71
C PRO A 577 -4.10 44.70 3.60
N SER A 578 -4.35 45.32 2.45
CA SER A 578 -4.99 44.70 1.30
C SER A 578 -4.03 43.74 0.58
N TYR A 579 -2.78 44.15 0.48
CA TYR A 579 -1.75 43.33 -0.10
C TYR A 579 -1.37 42.12 0.78
N LEU A 580 -1.39 42.30 2.12
CA LEU A 580 -1.27 41.17 3.04
C LEU A 580 -2.43 40.17 2.89
N THR A 581 -3.67 40.70 2.74
CA THR A 581 -4.82 39.85 2.45
C THR A 581 -4.68 39.09 1.14
N MET A 582 -4.16 39.77 0.10
CA MET A 582 -3.86 39.15 -1.18
C MET A 582 -2.76 38.07 -1.06
N PHE A 583 -1.69 38.36 -0.34
CA PHE A 583 -0.64 37.38 -0.05
C PHE A 583 -1.20 36.13 0.64
N LEU A 584 -2.00 36.28 1.70
CA LEU A 584 -2.63 35.15 2.38
C LEU A 584 -3.56 34.36 1.44
N GLY A 585 -4.31 35.02 0.58
CA GLY A 585 -5.16 34.33 -0.39
C GLY A 585 -4.37 33.61 -1.47
N ILE A 586 -3.26 34.18 -1.96
CA ILE A 586 -2.35 33.50 -2.91
C ILE A 586 -1.67 32.31 -2.25
N PHE A 587 -1.25 32.46 -1.00
CA PHE A 587 -0.65 31.38 -0.22
C PHE A 587 -1.64 30.20 -0.06
N LEU A 588 -2.88 30.45 0.38
CA LEU A 588 -3.90 29.43 0.57
C LEU A 588 -4.30 28.77 -0.76
N ALA A 589 -4.51 29.56 -1.80
CA ALA A 589 -4.83 29.04 -3.14
C ALA A 589 -3.65 28.25 -3.75
N GLY A 590 -2.42 28.74 -3.56
CA GLY A 590 -1.21 28.07 -3.99
C GLY A 590 -1.01 26.73 -3.30
N THR A 591 -1.35 26.63 -2.01
CA THR A 591 -1.30 25.36 -1.28
C THR A 591 -2.17 24.30 -1.95
N LEU A 592 -3.40 24.64 -2.35
CA LEU A 592 -4.29 23.70 -3.07
C LEU A 592 -3.75 23.28 -4.43
N VAL A 593 -3.14 24.20 -5.17
CA VAL A 593 -2.53 23.87 -6.48
C VAL A 593 -1.33 22.95 -6.31
N VAL A 594 -0.48 23.18 -5.29
CA VAL A 594 0.67 22.32 -5.01
C VAL A 594 0.21 20.92 -4.63
N ILE A 595 -0.78 20.78 -3.73
CA ILE A 595 -1.35 19.48 -3.37
C ILE A 595 -1.88 18.75 -4.63
N GLY A 596 -2.69 19.42 -5.45
CA GLY A 596 -3.24 18.81 -6.68
C GLY A 596 -2.20 18.49 -7.77
N SER A 597 -0.98 19.03 -7.67
CA SER A 597 0.08 18.83 -8.66
C SER A 597 1.21 17.91 -8.16
N MET A 598 1.26 17.59 -6.87
CA MET A 598 2.41 16.88 -6.29
C MET A 598 2.40 15.38 -6.56
N TYR A 599 1.23 14.79 -6.80
CA TYR A 599 1.12 13.32 -6.89
C TYR A 599 1.90 12.71 -8.06
N ALA A 600 1.85 13.29 -9.26
CA ALA A 600 2.54 12.70 -10.42
C ALA A 600 4.08 12.71 -10.27
N PRO A 601 4.74 13.84 -9.92
CA PRO A 601 6.17 13.84 -9.64
C PRO A 601 6.54 13.01 -8.40
N LEU A 602 5.68 12.95 -7.39
CA LEU A 602 5.91 12.13 -6.19
C LEU A 602 6.02 10.65 -6.54
N LEU A 603 5.18 10.14 -7.44
CA LEU A 603 5.23 8.76 -7.88
C LEU A 603 6.53 8.44 -8.67
N GLU A 604 7.00 9.39 -9.50
CA GLU A 604 8.26 9.24 -10.23
C GLU A 604 9.46 9.22 -9.27
N ASP A 605 9.49 10.16 -8.32
CA ASP A 605 10.53 10.24 -7.30
C ASP A 605 10.50 9.01 -6.37
N TYR A 606 9.31 8.54 -5.98
CA TYR A 606 9.11 7.33 -5.18
C TYR A 606 9.63 6.08 -5.90
N SER A 607 9.32 5.95 -7.19
CA SER A 607 9.84 4.86 -8.01
C SER A 607 11.37 4.78 -8.00
N ASN A 608 12.02 5.92 -8.21
CA ASN A 608 13.48 5.98 -8.21
C ASN A 608 14.04 5.66 -6.82
N MET A 609 13.42 6.17 -5.77
CA MET A 609 13.82 5.93 -4.39
C MET A 609 13.71 4.44 -4.01
N VAL A 610 12.61 3.78 -4.39
CA VAL A 610 12.43 2.34 -4.10
C VAL A 610 13.48 1.51 -4.82
N LYS A 611 13.80 1.82 -6.09
CA LYS A 611 14.88 1.16 -6.84
C LYS A 611 16.26 1.36 -6.18
N GLU A 612 16.54 2.57 -5.70
CA GLU A 612 17.77 2.87 -4.96
C GLU A 612 17.84 2.17 -3.59
N SER A 613 16.71 1.81 -3.03
CA SER A 613 16.59 1.14 -1.73
C SER A 613 16.63 -0.39 -1.82
N MET A 614 16.76 -0.98 -3.01
CA MET A 614 16.87 -2.44 -3.15
C MET A 614 18.12 -2.98 -2.44
N ILE A 615 17.92 -3.93 -1.52
CA ILE A 615 19.00 -4.56 -0.75
C ILE A 615 19.88 -5.44 -1.66
N SER A 616 19.25 -6.23 -2.54
CA SER A 616 19.93 -7.11 -3.50
C SER A 616 19.15 -7.16 -4.82
N LYS A 617 19.75 -7.70 -5.89
CA LYS A 617 19.05 -7.86 -7.18
C LYS A 617 17.92 -8.88 -7.12
N TYR A 618 18.07 -9.89 -6.28
CA TYR A 618 17.10 -10.93 -6.02
C TYR A 618 16.99 -11.10 -4.51
N GLN A 619 15.80 -10.97 -3.97
CA GLN A 619 15.49 -11.27 -2.59
C GLN A 619 14.49 -12.43 -2.60
N TYR A 620 14.97 -13.60 -2.20
CA TYR A 620 14.15 -14.81 -2.11
C TYR A 620 13.51 -14.86 -0.73
N VAL A 621 12.22 -15.06 -0.68
CA VAL A 621 11.47 -15.38 0.55
C VAL A 621 11.02 -16.81 0.43
N MET A 622 11.43 -17.65 1.38
CA MET A 622 11.21 -19.09 1.35
C MET A 622 9.92 -19.47 2.08
N ILE A 623 9.27 -20.54 1.62
CA ILE A 623 8.21 -21.25 2.33
C ILE A 623 8.85 -22.25 3.28
N ASN A 624 9.70 -23.11 2.72
CA ASN A 624 10.49 -24.09 3.45
C ASN A 624 11.97 -23.70 3.36
N GLN A 625 12.75 -24.12 4.36
CA GLN A 625 14.19 -23.88 4.37
C GLN A 625 14.86 -24.85 3.39
N GLU A 626 15.39 -24.34 2.30
CA GLU A 626 16.19 -25.08 1.33
C GLU A 626 17.54 -24.40 1.19
N GLU A 627 18.61 -25.17 1.26
CA GLU A 627 19.99 -24.68 1.14
C GLU A 627 20.37 -24.46 -0.33
N THR A 628 21.09 -23.36 -0.59
CA THR A 628 21.65 -23.08 -1.93
C THR A 628 23.13 -23.31 -1.98
N ASP A 629 23.63 -23.85 -3.09
CA ASP A 629 25.07 -24.01 -3.37
C ASP A 629 25.81 -22.70 -3.61
N ASN A 630 25.05 -21.56 -3.75
CA ASN A 630 25.64 -20.26 -4.06
C ASN A 630 26.21 -19.58 -2.79
N LYS A 631 27.53 -19.69 -2.60
CA LYS A 631 28.27 -19.07 -1.47
C LYS A 631 28.16 -17.55 -1.37
N ASN A 632 27.66 -16.86 -2.40
CA ASN A 632 27.44 -15.42 -2.39
C ASN A 632 26.03 -15.05 -1.92
N ALA A 633 25.11 -16.00 -1.85
CA ALA A 633 23.80 -15.79 -1.25
C ALA A 633 23.97 -15.64 0.27
N GLU A 634 23.23 -14.71 0.86
CA GLU A 634 23.27 -14.41 2.29
C GLU A 634 21.91 -14.69 2.92
N LYS A 635 21.87 -15.56 3.93
CA LYS A 635 20.67 -15.91 4.67
C LYS A 635 20.17 -14.73 5.50
N PHE A 636 18.86 -14.54 5.52
CA PHE A 636 18.20 -13.63 6.44
C PHE A 636 16.99 -14.29 7.10
N CYS A 637 16.61 -13.77 8.27
CA CYS A 637 15.34 -14.06 8.91
C CYS A 637 14.39 -12.90 8.71
N LEU A 638 13.10 -13.16 8.48
CA LEU A 638 12.07 -12.14 8.29
C LEU A 638 10.81 -12.51 9.05
N THR A 639 10.29 -11.59 9.83
CA THR A 639 8.93 -11.65 10.38
C THR A 639 8.26 -10.29 10.30
N THR A 640 6.94 -10.25 10.44
CA THR A 640 6.17 -9.00 10.44
C THR A 640 5.53 -8.81 11.80
N LEU A 641 5.71 -7.63 12.37
CA LEU A 641 5.05 -7.18 13.59
C LEU A 641 4.21 -5.95 13.30
N GLU A 642 3.31 -5.60 14.19
CA GLU A 642 2.41 -4.47 14.08
C GLU A 642 2.75 -3.39 15.11
N THR A 643 2.62 -2.11 14.72
CA THR A 643 2.83 -0.98 15.63
C THR A 643 1.75 -0.91 16.70
N THR A 644 2.12 -0.46 17.91
CA THR A 644 1.21 -0.36 19.06
C THR A 644 0.80 1.08 19.43
N ASP A 645 1.43 2.08 18.80
CA ASP A 645 1.14 3.49 19.08
C ASP A 645 -0.22 3.90 18.53
N LYS A 646 -1.21 4.06 19.41
CA LYS A 646 -2.59 4.45 19.08
C LYS A 646 -2.72 5.83 18.41
N LYS A 647 -1.66 6.61 18.34
CA LYS A 647 -1.64 7.89 17.61
C LYS A 647 -1.64 7.69 16.11
N PHE A 648 -1.09 6.59 15.63
CA PHE A 648 -1.01 6.22 14.22
C PHE A 648 -1.99 5.08 13.94
N MET A 649 -2.38 4.93 12.67
CA MET A 649 -2.98 3.67 12.24
C MET A 649 -1.96 2.56 12.42
N ALA A 650 -2.44 1.37 12.72
CA ALA A 650 -1.57 0.22 12.87
C ALA A 650 -0.84 -0.07 11.54
N ASP A 651 0.47 -0.21 11.62
CA ASP A 651 1.35 -0.47 10.48
C ASP A 651 2.07 -1.80 10.65
N ASP A 652 2.20 -2.50 9.56
CA ASP A 652 3.07 -3.67 9.47
C ASP A 652 4.54 -3.22 9.40
N VAL A 653 5.35 -3.80 10.28
CA VAL A 653 6.78 -3.53 10.39
C VAL A 653 7.54 -4.81 10.08
N SER A 654 8.34 -4.79 9.03
CA SER A 654 9.22 -5.92 8.68
C SER A 654 10.42 -5.97 9.62
N ILE A 655 10.66 -7.11 10.26
CA ILE A 655 11.80 -7.33 11.15
C ILE A 655 12.79 -8.25 10.45
N TYR A 656 13.94 -7.71 10.06
CA TYR A 656 15.02 -8.48 9.42
C TYR A 656 16.07 -8.87 10.45
N GLY A 657 16.35 -10.18 10.56
CA GLY A 657 17.52 -10.73 11.23
C GLY A 657 18.63 -10.95 10.18
N ILE A 658 19.67 -10.14 10.21
CA ILE A 658 20.76 -10.14 9.21
C ILE A 658 22.10 -10.54 9.82
N SER A 659 23.02 -11.01 8.99
CA SER A 659 24.41 -11.26 9.41
C SER A 659 25.09 -9.99 9.88
N ASN A 660 25.94 -10.08 10.92
CA ASN A 660 26.71 -8.93 11.38
C ASN A 660 27.72 -8.41 10.35
N ASP A 661 28.17 -9.30 9.44
CA ASP A 661 29.08 -8.98 8.35
C ASP A 661 28.35 -9.00 6.98
N SER A 662 27.10 -8.53 6.95
CA SER A 662 26.28 -8.54 5.75
C SER A 662 26.99 -7.87 4.57
N LYS A 663 27.00 -8.56 3.42
CA LYS A 663 27.52 -8.03 2.15
C LYS A 663 26.55 -7.08 1.46
N TYR A 664 25.28 -7.09 1.89
CA TYR A 664 24.17 -6.39 1.24
C TYR A 664 23.68 -5.18 2.03
N ILE A 665 23.82 -5.21 3.35
CA ILE A 665 23.36 -4.15 4.24
C ILE A 665 24.57 -3.61 5.03
N ASP A 666 25.10 -2.48 4.57
CA ASP A 666 26.27 -1.82 5.19
C ASP A 666 25.80 -1.02 6.43
N THR A 667 25.58 -1.74 7.53
CA THR A 667 25.25 -1.14 8.84
C THR A 667 25.82 -1.96 9.98
N SER A 668 26.24 -1.26 11.04
CA SER A 668 26.71 -1.93 12.27
C SER A 668 25.58 -1.95 13.28
N ILE A 669 25.15 -3.14 13.69
CA ILE A 669 24.08 -3.34 14.66
C ILE A 669 24.69 -3.77 15.99
N PRO A 670 24.61 -2.93 17.04
CA PRO A 670 25.07 -3.32 18.38
C PRO A 670 24.25 -4.48 18.93
N ALA A 671 24.88 -5.37 19.70
CA ALA A 671 24.20 -6.51 20.30
C ALA A 671 23.04 -6.05 21.23
N GLY A 672 21.87 -6.62 21.05
CA GLY A 672 20.66 -6.32 21.80
C GLY A 672 19.98 -4.98 21.44
N GLU A 673 20.47 -4.27 20.42
CA GLU A 673 19.86 -3.05 19.87
C GLU A 673 19.49 -3.27 18.40
N VAL A 674 18.77 -2.32 17.81
CA VAL A 674 18.30 -2.42 16.42
C VAL A 674 18.62 -1.14 15.63
N VAL A 675 18.74 -1.31 14.33
CA VAL A 675 18.77 -0.19 13.37
C VAL A 675 17.43 -0.17 12.64
N VAL A 676 16.83 1.00 12.52
CA VAL A 676 15.52 1.12 11.87
C VAL A 676 15.63 1.82 10.52
N SER A 677 14.67 1.58 9.64
CA SER A 677 14.62 2.25 8.34
C SER A 677 14.40 3.76 8.48
N SER A 678 14.97 4.55 7.56
CA SER A 678 14.68 5.99 7.46
C SER A 678 13.19 6.28 7.32
N ALA A 679 12.43 5.39 6.67
CA ALA A 679 10.97 5.45 6.60
C ALA A 679 10.34 5.42 8.01
N MET A 680 10.75 4.48 8.85
CA MET A 680 10.26 4.33 10.23
C MET A 680 10.60 5.56 11.09
N MET A 681 11.85 6.02 11.02
CA MET A 681 12.31 7.23 11.74
C MET A 681 11.49 8.47 11.37
N ASN A 682 11.24 8.65 10.07
CA ASN A 682 10.52 9.82 9.57
C ASN A 682 9.03 9.79 9.90
N LYS A 683 8.36 8.64 9.71
CA LYS A 683 6.93 8.50 9.94
C LYS A 683 6.58 8.71 11.41
N PHE A 684 7.25 7.97 12.30
CA PHE A 684 6.97 8.01 13.74
C PHE A 684 7.74 9.10 14.48
N SER A 685 8.60 9.85 13.77
CA SER A 685 9.44 10.91 14.34
C SER A 685 10.36 10.41 15.47
N LEU A 686 10.90 9.21 15.31
CA LEU A 686 11.79 8.54 16.26
C LEU A 686 13.19 9.15 16.23
N LYS A 687 13.95 8.86 17.30
CA LYS A 687 15.34 9.28 17.46
C LYS A 687 16.18 8.10 17.95
N VAL A 688 17.48 8.17 17.68
CA VAL A 688 18.44 7.22 18.26
C VAL A 688 18.35 7.27 19.79
N GLY A 689 18.24 6.11 20.41
CA GLY A 689 18.03 5.91 21.83
C GLY A 689 16.58 5.73 22.25
N ASP A 690 15.60 5.99 21.38
CA ASP A 690 14.19 5.70 21.68
C ASP A 690 13.94 4.19 21.71
N GLU A 691 12.88 3.78 22.42
CA GLU A 691 12.40 2.41 22.46
C GLU A 691 11.04 2.30 21.76
N VAL A 692 10.90 1.30 20.89
CA VAL A 692 9.67 1.03 20.14
C VAL A 692 9.13 -0.32 20.54
N THR A 693 7.85 -0.38 20.90
CA THR A 693 7.15 -1.61 21.20
C THR A 693 6.27 -1.99 20.04
N LEU A 694 6.45 -3.20 19.52
CA LEU A 694 5.67 -3.79 18.45
C LEU A 694 4.96 -5.03 18.99
N LYS A 695 3.84 -5.43 18.38
CA LYS A 695 3.11 -6.65 18.76
C LYS A 695 3.06 -7.64 17.59
N LYS A 696 2.96 -8.92 17.90
CA LYS A 696 2.63 -9.93 16.90
C LYS A 696 1.15 -9.76 16.52
N LYS A 697 0.87 -9.63 15.25
CA LYS A 697 -0.49 -9.41 14.72
C LYS A 697 -1.45 -10.49 15.25
N TYR A 698 -2.66 -10.12 15.61
CA TYR A 698 -3.71 -10.98 16.16
C TYR A 698 -3.40 -11.64 17.52
N THR A 699 -2.30 -11.28 18.20
CA THR A 699 -1.94 -11.79 19.52
C THR A 699 -1.64 -10.65 20.48
N ASP A 700 -1.56 -10.94 21.78
CA ASP A 700 -1.15 -9.98 22.81
C ASP A 700 0.38 -9.95 23.03
N LYS A 701 1.14 -10.75 22.26
CA LYS A 701 2.60 -10.85 22.43
C LYS A 701 3.28 -9.60 21.88
N THR A 702 4.03 -8.91 22.73
CA THR A 702 4.75 -7.68 22.40
C THR A 702 6.25 -7.87 22.48
N TYR A 703 6.96 -7.09 21.68
CA TYR A 703 8.41 -7.05 21.61
C TYR A 703 8.88 -5.60 21.67
N SER A 704 9.91 -5.31 22.45
CA SER A 704 10.48 -3.98 22.58
C SER A 704 11.87 -3.92 21.96
N PHE A 705 12.12 -2.86 21.19
CA PHE A 705 13.32 -2.65 20.41
C PHE A 705 13.93 -1.30 20.76
N LYS A 706 15.20 -1.29 21.18
CA LYS A 706 15.97 -0.07 21.43
C LYS A 706 16.72 0.35 20.18
N ILE A 707 16.52 1.57 19.72
CA ILE A 707 17.05 2.08 18.46
C ILE A 707 18.49 2.56 18.65
N ALA A 708 19.45 1.91 17.99
CA ALA A 708 20.86 2.28 17.94
C ALA A 708 21.19 3.26 16.81
N GLY A 709 20.44 3.20 15.71
CA GLY A 709 20.71 4.02 14.52
C GLY A 709 19.61 3.91 13.48
N ASP A 710 19.84 4.59 12.36
CA ASP A 710 18.99 4.48 11.18
C ASP A 710 19.78 3.99 9.96
N TYR A 711 19.09 3.26 9.10
CA TYR A 711 19.59 2.82 7.80
C TYR A 711 18.77 3.49 6.69
N LYS A 712 19.43 4.01 5.66
CA LYS A 712 18.76 4.64 4.51
C LYS A 712 17.97 3.61 3.73
N TYR A 713 16.76 3.35 4.17
CA TYR A 713 15.81 2.44 3.54
C TYR A 713 14.43 3.07 3.63
N ASP A 714 14.00 3.69 2.52
CA ASP A 714 12.74 4.43 2.44
C ASP A 714 11.61 3.60 1.79
N ALA A 715 11.91 2.38 1.35
CA ALA A 715 10.94 1.52 0.67
C ALA A 715 9.86 0.96 1.61
N ALA A 716 10.20 0.69 2.87
CA ALA A 716 9.28 0.11 3.84
C ALA A 716 9.63 0.49 5.29
N ILE A 717 8.64 0.35 6.17
CA ILE A 717 8.82 0.48 7.62
C ILE A 717 9.49 -0.81 8.12
N THR A 718 10.75 -0.71 8.52
CA THR A 718 11.58 -1.89 8.75
C THR A 718 12.48 -1.71 9.97
N VAL A 719 12.71 -2.81 10.67
CA VAL A 719 13.69 -2.96 11.75
C VAL A 719 14.74 -3.97 11.31
N PHE A 720 16.01 -3.63 11.45
CA PHE A 720 17.16 -4.51 11.20
C PHE A 720 17.82 -4.84 12.53
N MET A 721 18.02 -6.13 12.79
CA MET A 721 18.69 -6.62 13.99
C MET A 721 19.69 -7.71 13.62
N SER A 722 20.60 -8.06 14.54
CA SER A 722 21.51 -9.16 14.31
C SER A 722 20.72 -10.47 14.21
N ARG A 723 21.11 -11.38 13.31
CA ARG A 723 20.47 -12.70 13.19
C ARG A 723 20.49 -13.45 14.53
N GLY A 724 21.60 -13.37 15.27
CA GLY A 724 21.69 -14.02 16.57
C GLY A 724 20.72 -13.48 17.63
N ASP A 725 20.43 -12.16 17.63
CA ASP A 725 19.43 -11.56 18.52
C ASP A 725 18.02 -11.88 18.04
N TYR A 726 17.81 -11.96 16.72
CA TYR A 726 16.53 -12.36 16.13
C TYR A 726 16.14 -13.78 16.57
N LEU A 727 17.03 -14.76 16.39
CA LEU A 727 16.78 -16.16 16.74
C LEU A 727 16.44 -16.31 18.23
N LYS A 728 17.16 -15.59 19.11
CA LYS A 728 16.87 -15.59 20.57
C LYS A 728 15.54 -14.94 20.89
N MET A 729 15.20 -13.82 20.25
CA MET A 729 13.98 -13.05 20.54
C MET A 729 12.72 -13.81 20.12
N PHE A 730 12.77 -14.48 18.96
CA PHE A 730 11.63 -15.21 18.41
C PHE A 730 11.63 -16.69 18.82
N ASN A 731 12.68 -17.16 19.51
CA ASN A 731 12.87 -18.55 19.94
C ASN A 731 12.95 -19.51 18.78
N GLU A 732 13.76 -19.18 17.79
CA GLU A 732 14.04 -19.98 16.60
C GLU A 732 15.38 -20.72 16.76
N ASP A 733 15.54 -21.79 16.01
CA ASP A 733 16.76 -22.61 15.99
C ASP A 733 17.94 -21.85 15.36
N THR A 734 19.18 -22.30 15.66
CA THR A 734 20.41 -21.63 15.20
C THR A 734 20.54 -21.55 13.70
N ASP A 735 20.02 -22.52 12.99
CA ASP A 735 20.09 -22.63 11.52
C ASP A 735 18.89 -22.02 10.81
N TYR A 736 17.86 -21.60 11.56
CA TYR A 736 16.64 -21.00 11.01
C TYR A 736 16.92 -19.77 10.13
N PHE A 737 16.30 -19.75 8.97
CA PHE A 737 16.28 -18.60 8.04
C PHE A 737 14.98 -18.62 7.24
N THR A 738 14.61 -17.45 6.69
CA THR A 738 13.38 -17.30 5.90
C THR A 738 13.67 -16.85 4.46
N GLY A 739 14.91 -16.67 4.09
CA GLY A 739 15.24 -16.28 2.72
C GLY A 739 16.70 -15.94 2.47
N TYR A 740 16.96 -15.53 1.22
CA TYR A 740 18.28 -15.18 0.74
C TYR A 740 18.32 -13.83 0.05
N PHE A 741 19.34 -13.03 0.33
CA PHE A 741 19.78 -11.92 -0.51
C PHE A 741 20.80 -12.43 -1.53
N SER A 742 20.59 -12.16 -2.81
CA SER A 742 21.52 -12.55 -3.87
C SER A 742 21.58 -11.52 -5.00
N ASN A 743 22.77 -11.31 -5.58
CA ASN A 743 22.93 -10.54 -6.81
C ASN A 743 22.92 -11.43 -8.06
N GLU A 744 22.85 -12.72 -7.88
CA GLU A 744 22.77 -13.75 -8.91
C GLU A 744 21.47 -14.53 -8.77
N LYS A 745 20.96 -15.06 -9.88
CA LYS A 745 19.75 -15.88 -9.82
C LYS A 745 20.13 -17.26 -9.24
N LEU A 746 19.43 -17.66 -8.18
CA LEU A 746 19.55 -18.99 -7.60
C LEU A 746 18.67 -19.95 -8.43
N ASN A 747 19.29 -20.92 -9.11
CA ASN A 747 18.59 -21.85 -9.98
C ASN A 747 18.49 -23.27 -9.38
N ASP A 748 19.10 -23.47 -8.25
CA ASP A 748 19.16 -24.69 -7.45
C ASP A 748 18.03 -24.81 -6.42
N LEU A 749 17.33 -23.69 -6.13
CA LEU A 749 16.15 -23.70 -5.26
C LEU A 749 14.90 -24.17 -6.00
N SER A 750 14.09 -24.98 -5.33
CA SER A 750 12.79 -25.43 -5.84
C SER A 750 11.79 -24.26 -5.90
N ASP A 751 11.09 -24.11 -7.03
CA ASP A 751 10.01 -23.13 -7.15
C ASP A 751 8.87 -23.37 -6.13
N ASP A 752 8.73 -24.58 -5.60
CA ASP A 752 7.73 -24.97 -4.61
C ASP A 752 8.09 -24.48 -3.19
N ASP A 753 9.37 -24.28 -2.90
CA ASP A 753 9.88 -23.82 -1.60
C ASP A 753 10.10 -22.31 -1.55
N VAL A 754 9.90 -21.60 -2.66
CA VAL A 754 10.03 -20.15 -2.77
C VAL A 754 8.66 -19.47 -2.75
N ALA A 755 8.36 -18.75 -1.69
CA ALA A 755 7.13 -17.93 -1.56
C ALA A 755 7.10 -16.76 -2.55
N ALA A 756 8.23 -16.05 -2.66
CA ALA A 756 8.36 -14.89 -3.54
C ALA A 756 9.82 -14.60 -3.88
N VAL A 757 10.04 -14.08 -5.08
CA VAL A 757 11.33 -13.51 -5.49
C VAL A 757 11.12 -12.04 -5.83
N VAL A 758 11.59 -11.14 -4.97
CA VAL A 758 11.50 -9.70 -5.19
C VAL A 758 12.65 -9.24 -6.09
N THR A 759 12.30 -8.62 -7.21
CA THR A 759 13.26 -8.15 -8.24
C THR A 759 12.95 -6.73 -8.68
N GLU A 760 13.85 -6.09 -9.44
CA GLU A 760 13.57 -4.78 -10.05
C GLU A 760 12.33 -4.80 -10.97
N LYS A 761 12.00 -5.95 -11.57
CA LYS A 761 10.79 -6.07 -12.40
C LYS A 761 9.52 -5.91 -11.59
N ASP A 762 9.50 -6.40 -10.37
CA ASP A 762 8.34 -6.31 -9.48
C ASP A 762 8.12 -4.87 -9.02
N PHE A 763 9.19 -4.15 -8.72
CA PHE A 763 9.11 -2.70 -8.49
C PHE A 763 8.63 -1.91 -9.71
N ASN A 764 9.06 -2.29 -10.92
CA ASN A 764 8.56 -1.65 -12.15
C ASN A 764 7.07 -1.94 -12.39
N LYS A 765 6.57 -3.13 -12.02
CA LYS A 765 5.12 -3.42 -12.03
C LYS A 765 4.37 -2.47 -11.06
N VAL A 766 4.86 -2.33 -9.82
CA VAL A 766 4.29 -1.41 -8.82
C VAL A 766 4.17 0.00 -9.40
N VAL A 767 5.26 0.52 -9.95
CA VAL A 767 5.28 1.88 -10.53
C VAL A 767 4.30 2.02 -11.69
N THR A 768 4.28 1.05 -12.59
CA THR A 768 3.38 1.07 -13.76
C THR A 768 1.93 1.05 -13.31
N GLN A 769 1.59 0.19 -12.36
CA GLN A 769 0.24 0.12 -11.81
C GLN A 769 -0.15 1.41 -11.08
N MET A 770 0.71 1.96 -10.24
CA MET A 770 0.47 3.24 -9.56
C MET A 770 0.27 4.40 -10.56
N GLN A 771 1.06 4.45 -11.64
CA GLN A 771 0.88 5.47 -12.68
C GLN A 771 -0.49 5.35 -13.36
N VAL A 772 -0.92 4.14 -13.70
CA VAL A 772 -2.24 3.89 -14.31
C VAL A 772 -3.35 4.28 -13.32
N SER A 773 -3.23 3.83 -12.08
CA SER A 773 -4.21 4.05 -11.02
C SER A 773 -4.38 5.53 -10.66
N MET A 774 -3.28 6.27 -10.56
CA MET A 774 -3.29 7.67 -10.11
C MET A 774 -3.60 8.68 -11.24
N LEU A 775 -3.54 8.28 -12.50
CA LEU A 775 -3.67 9.22 -13.63
C LEU A 775 -5.00 10.00 -13.60
N GLU A 776 -6.12 9.33 -13.38
CA GLU A 776 -7.44 9.97 -13.34
C GLU A 776 -7.62 10.83 -12.07
N PHE A 777 -7.13 10.36 -10.93
CA PHE A 777 -7.14 11.10 -9.68
C PHE A 777 -6.37 12.42 -9.80
N VAL A 778 -5.14 12.39 -10.32
CA VAL A 778 -4.31 13.58 -10.56
C VAL A 778 -5.01 14.58 -11.48
N LYS A 779 -5.66 14.14 -12.56
CA LYS A 779 -6.39 15.02 -13.48
C LYS A 779 -7.52 15.77 -12.77
N VAL A 780 -8.34 15.06 -11.99
CA VAL A 780 -9.47 15.64 -11.26
C VAL A 780 -9.00 16.67 -10.25
N PHE A 781 -8.03 16.32 -9.41
CA PHE A 781 -7.51 17.22 -8.37
C PHE A 781 -6.79 18.44 -8.92
N LYS A 782 -5.97 18.26 -9.96
CA LYS A 782 -5.29 19.36 -10.64
C LYS A 782 -6.29 20.36 -11.24
N MET A 783 -7.32 19.86 -11.91
CA MET A 783 -8.37 20.69 -12.48
C MET A 783 -9.11 21.48 -11.38
N LEU A 784 -9.43 20.82 -10.28
CA LEU A 784 -10.09 21.42 -9.13
C LEU A 784 -9.24 22.53 -8.51
N GLY A 785 -7.96 22.27 -8.27
CA GLY A 785 -7.02 23.26 -7.73
C GLY A 785 -6.89 24.49 -8.62
N ILE A 786 -6.83 24.33 -9.94
CA ILE A 786 -6.77 25.42 -10.92
C ILE A 786 -8.03 26.28 -10.86
N VAL A 787 -9.21 25.68 -10.88
CA VAL A 787 -10.49 26.42 -10.85
C VAL A 787 -10.60 27.23 -9.56
N ILE A 788 -10.30 26.62 -8.42
CA ILE A 788 -10.33 27.29 -7.11
C ILE A 788 -9.33 28.45 -7.08
N PHE A 789 -8.11 28.24 -7.58
CA PHE A 789 -7.08 29.27 -7.64
C PHE A 789 -7.54 30.48 -8.47
N LEU A 790 -8.11 30.25 -9.66
CA LEU A 790 -8.64 31.31 -10.52
C LEU A 790 -9.75 32.12 -9.84
N LEU A 791 -10.67 31.45 -9.16
CA LEU A 791 -11.77 32.12 -8.44
C LEU A 791 -11.26 32.98 -7.28
N ILE A 792 -10.31 32.47 -6.49
CA ILE A 792 -9.69 33.22 -5.38
C ILE A 792 -8.96 34.45 -5.93
N MET A 793 -8.13 34.27 -6.96
CA MET A 793 -7.39 35.38 -7.59
C MET A 793 -8.34 36.45 -8.13
N TYR A 794 -9.44 36.07 -8.78
CA TYR A 794 -10.47 37.00 -9.25
C TYR A 794 -11.07 37.80 -8.11
N ILE A 795 -11.51 37.13 -7.03
CA ILE A 795 -12.17 37.79 -5.86
C ILE A 795 -11.19 38.79 -5.24
N LEU A 796 -9.94 38.39 -4.98
CA LEU A 796 -8.96 39.24 -4.28
C LEU A 796 -8.53 40.45 -5.13
N THR A 797 -8.27 40.23 -6.41
CA THR A 797 -7.87 41.35 -7.30
C THR A 797 -9.02 42.34 -7.50
N LYS A 798 -10.23 41.83 -7.68
CA LYS A 798 -11.44 42.67 -7.74
C LYS A 798 -11.58 43.55 -6.49
N GLN A 799 -11.36 42.97 -5.29
CA GLN A 799 -11.45 43.71 -4.03
C GLN A 799 -10.43 44.86 -3.92
N ILE A 800 -9.18 44.61 -4.40
CA ILE A 800 -8.14 45.66 -4.41
C ILE A 800 -8.58 46.86 -5.28
N ILE A 801 -9.10 46.60 -6.47
CA ILE A 801 -9.54 47.64 -7.39
C ILE A 801 -10.75 48.39 -6.83
N GLU A 802 -11.77 47.71 -6.29
CA GLU A 802 -12.92 48.30 -5.68
C GLU A 802 -12.56 49.21 -4.49
N ARG A 803 -11.57 48.79 -3.68
CA ARG A 803 -11.07 49.60 -2.58
C ARG A 803 -10.34 50.86 -3.03
N ASN A 804 -9.67 50.82 -4.17
CA ASN A 804 -8.97 51.98 -4.74
C ASN A 804 -9.84 52.78 -5.72
N SER A 805 -11.14 52.44 -5.90
CA SER A 805 -12.02 53.01 -6.91
C SER A 805 -12.13 54.53 -6.79
N LYS A 806 -12.22 55.09 -5.57
CA LYS A 806 -12.21 56.53 -5.33
C LYS A 806 -10.95 57.23 -5.80
N SER A 807 -9.78 56.64 -5.52
CA SER A 807 -8.47 57.14 -5.98
C SER A 807 -8.32 57.04 -7.47
N ILE A 808 -8.82 55.96 -8.09
CA ILE A 808 -8.83 55.72 -9.55
C ILE A 808 -9.72 56.77 -10.22
N SER A 809 -10.92 57.04 -9.72
CA SER A 809 -11.82 58.06 -10.24
C SER A 809 -11.25 59.47 -10.11
N MET A 810 -10.61 59.80 -9.00
CA MET A 810 -9.91 61.08 -8.82
C MET A 810 -8.77 61.30 -9.84
N THR A 811 -7.97 60.24 -10.06
CA THR A 811 -6.88 60.26 -11.03
C THR A 811 -7.43 60.45 -12.47
N LYS A 812 -8.62 59.88 -12.77
CA LYS A 812 -9.35 60.03 -14.04
C LYS A 812 -9.85 61.46 -14.25
N ILE A 813 -10.37 62.10 -13.17
CA ILE A 813 -10.80 63.51 -13.16
C ILE A 813 -9.60 64.43 -13.42
N LEU A 814 -8.42 64.10 -12.93
CA LEU A 814 -7.18 64.84 -13.14
C LEU A 814 -6.62 64.71 -14.56
N GLY A 815 -7.33 64.03 -15.48
CA GLY A 815 -7.00 63.93 -16.91
C GLY A 815 -6.06 62.82 -17.28
N PHE A 816 -5.72 61.85 -16.37
CA PHE A 816 -4.94 60.69 -16.72
C PHE A 816 -5.72 59.72 -17.57
N SER A 817 -5.09 59.21 -18.61
CA SER A 817 -5.65 58.18 -19.48
C SER A 817 -5.88 56.88 -18.74
N ASP A 818 -6.83 56.04 -19.19
CA ASP A 818 -7.12 54.72 -18.61
C ASP A 818 -5.89 53.80 -18.56
N ILE A 819 -4.97 53.93 -19.52
CA ILE A 819 -3.72 53.20 -19.57
C ILE A 819 -2.72 53.67 -18.49
N GLU A 820 -2.63 54.96 -18.29
CA GLU A 820 -1.77 55.54 -17.25
C GLU A 820 -2.24 55.17 -15.84
N ILE A 821 -3.54 55.22 -15.64
CA ILE A 821 -4.21 54.76 -14.39
C ILE A 821 -3.95 53.26 -14.19
N GLY A 822 -4.11 52.44 -15.25
CA GLY A 822 -3.77 51.04 -15.22
C GLY A 822 -2.32 50.79 -14.82
N ARG A 823 -1.35 51.54 -15.42
CA ARG A 823 0.07 51.47 -15.07
C ARG A 823 0.37 51.86 -13.62
N LEU A 824 -0.40 52.76 -13.02
CA LEU A 824 -0.19 53.15 -11.64
C LEU A 824 -0.60 52.10 -10.62
N TYR A 825 -1.75 51.47 -10.81
CA TYR A 825 -2.34 50.51 -9.86
C TYR A 825 -1.97 49.05 -10.20
N ILE A 826 -2.03 48.64 -11.46
CA ILE A 826 -1.82 47.26 -11.89
C ILE A 826 -0.36 46.85 -11.76
N ILE A 827 0.60 47.72 -12.12
CA ILE A 827 2.04 47.38 -11.99
C ILE A 827 2.39 47.10 -10.52
N MET A 828 1.88 47.93 -9.58
CA MET A 828 2.14 47.68 -8.16
C MET A 828 1.51 46.40 -7.69
N THR A 829 0.24 46.13 -8.10
CA THR A 829 -0.42 44.86 -7.79
C THR A 829 0.31 43.67 -8.41
N SER A 830 0.83 43.80 -9.66
CA SER A 830 1.65 42.78 -10.31
C SER A 830 2.91 42.45 -9.53
N ILE A 831 3.65 43.48 -9.11
CA ILE A 831 4.86 43.28 -8.29
C ILE A 831 4.51 42.55 -6.99
N VAL A 832 3.45 42.96 -6.31
CA VAL A 832 3.01 42.32 -5.07
C VAL A 832 2.56 40.89 -5.31
N VAL A 833 1.86 40.58 -6.41
CA VAL A 833 1.46 39.21 -6.76
C VAL A 833 2.68 38.33 -6.98
N VAL A 834 3.65 38.78 -7.78
CA VAL A 834 4.89 38.02 -8.05
C VAL A 834 5.68 37.79 -6.76
N LEU A 835 5.85 38.83 -5.93
CA LEU A 835 6.51 38.68 -4.62
C LEU A 835 5.73 37.76 -3.70
N SER A 836 4.41 37.83 -3.71
CA SER A 836 3.54 36.93 -2.91
C SER A 836 3.69 35.48 -3.35
N LEU A 837 3.70 35.21 -4.65
CA LEU A 837 3.94 33.87 -5.19
C LEU A 837 5.32 33.32 -4.76
N LEU A 838 6.38 34.12 -4.91
CA LEU A 838 7.73 33.71 -4.52
C LEU A 838 7.87 33.43 -3.02
N ILE A 839 7.28 34.29 -2.16
CA ILE A 839 7.32 34.11 -0.70
C ILE A 839 6.42 32.93 -0.27
N SER A 840 5.33 32.68 -1.01
CA SER A 840 4.43 31.58 -0.70
C SER A 840 5.08 30.20 -0.89
N ILE A 841 6.02 30.04 -1.83
CA ILE A 841 6.68 28.76 -2.12
C ILE A 841 7.31 28.12 -0.87
N PRO A 842 8.28 28.76 -0.18
CA PRO A 842 8.89 28.17 1.00
C PRO A 842 7.89 27.99 2.15
N LEU A 843 6.91 28.90 2.28
CA LEU A 843 5.90 28.81 3.32
C LEU A 843 4.94 27.64 3.10
N ILE A 844 4.54 27.39 1.86
CA ILE A 844 3.72 26.23 1.48
C ILE A 844 4.48 24.95 1.79
N SER A 845 5.75 24.84 1.45
CA SER A 845 6.58 23.68 1.76
C SER A 845 6.62 23.39 3.27
N VAL A 846 6.80 24.40 4.10
CA VAL A 846 6.83 24.23 5.57
C VAL A 846 5.47 23.78 6.10
N VAL A 847 4.38 24.42 5.64
CA VAL A 847 3.02 24.09 6.11
C VAL A 847 2.60 22.70 5.66
N LEU A 848 2.85 22.33 4.42
CA LEU A 848 2.53 20.98 3.92
C LEU A 848 3.34 19.91 4.63
N ARG A 849 4.64 20.12 4.85
CA ARG A 849 5.46 19.22 5.66
C ARG A 849 4.89 19.00 7.06
N TRP A 850 4.42 20.09 7.69
CA TRP A 850 3.76 19.99 8.98
C TRP A 850 2.44 19.22 8.90
N CYS A 851 1.60 19.46 7.88
CA CYS A 851 0.36 18.72 7.64
C CYS A 851 0.60 17.24 7.42
N PHE A 852 1.61 16.87 6.60
CA PHE A 852 1.99 15.48 6.39
C PHE A 852 2.36 14.80 7.70
N LYS A 853 3.30 15.38 8.47
CA LYS A 853 3.76 14.79 9.72
C LYS A 853 2.69 14.74 10.83
N SER A 854 1.84 15.76 10.92
CA SER A 854 0.89 15.89 12.05
C SER A 854 -0.45 15.24 11.79
N TYR A 855 -0.80 14.98 10.54
CA TYR A 855 -2.09 14.43 10.17
C TYR A 855 -1.96 13.23 9.23
N LEU A 856 -1.36 13.38 8.05
CA LEU A 856 -1.41 12.34 7.04
C LEU A 856 -0.74 11.05 7.53
N TYR A 857 0.47 11.14 8.09
CA TYR A 857 1.17 9.99 8.64
C TYR A 857 0.44 9.29 9.80
N THR A 858 -0.48 9.98 10.48
CA THR A 858 -1.29 9.38 11.54
C THR A 858 -2.54 8.67 11.03
N GLN A 859 -2.96 8.94 9.81
CA GLN A 859 -4.25 8.49 9.24
C GLN A 859 -4.08 7.55 8.04
N MET A 860 -2.85 7.17 7.70
CA MET A 860 -2.57 6.24 6.60
C MET A 860 -1.57 5.18 7.02
N THR A 861 -1.70 3.99 6.47
CA THR A 861 -0.72 2.91 6.60
C THR A 861 0.44 3.09 5.62
N GLY A 862 1.57 2.44 5.88
CA GLY A 862 2.77 2.55 5.05
C GLY A 862 3.48 3.90 5.19
N TYR A 863 4.48 4.13 4.38
CA TYR A 863 5.25 5.38 4.35
C TYR A 863 5.32 5.94 2.94
N VAL A 864 4.92 7.19 2.79
CA VAL A 864 5.12 7.97 1.56
C VAL A 864 6.01 9.15 1.92
N PRO A 865 7.19 9.29 1.32
CA PRO A 865 8.11 10.38 1.64
C PRO A 865 7.49 11.71 1.26
N TYR A 866 7.70 12.72 2.12
CA TYR A 866 7.33 14.08 1.79
C TYR A 866 8.34 14.65 0.79
N ILE A 867 8.08 14.45 -0.48
CA ILE A 867 8.88 15.00 -1.59
C ILE A 867 7.97 15.87 -2.44
N ILE A 868 8.31 17.14 -2.60
CA ILE A 868 7.65 18.04 -3.55
C ILE A 868 8.67 18.45 -4.59
N SER A 869 8.50 17.96 -5.80
CA SER A 869 9.37 18.28 -6.92
C SER A 869 9.34 19.78 -7.24
N ASN A 870 10.47 20.32 -7.65
CA ASN A 870 10.59 21.71 -8.09
C ASN A 870 9.60 22.06 -9.22
N SER A 871 9.22 21.08 -10.03
CA SER A 871 8.20 21.22 -11.08
C SER A 871 6.84 21.67 -10.55
N CYS A 872 6.44 21.22 -9.35
CA CYS A 872 5.20 21.63 -8.69
C CYS A 872 5.20 23.12 -8.35
N TYR A 873 6.31 23.62 -7.79
CA TYR A 873 6.44 25.03 -7.46
C TYR A 873 6.51 25.92 -8.70
N ILE A 874 7.21 25.47 -9.74
CA ILE A 874 7.26 26.16 -11.05
C ILE A 874 5.85 26.20 -11.66
N SER A 875 5.13 25.09 -11.65
CA SER A 875 3.76 25.00 -12.16
C SER A 875 2.80 25.94 -11.40
N MET A 876 2.89 25.98 -10.06
CA MET A 876 2.13 26.91 -9.23
C MET A 876 2.47 28.37 -9.56
N PHE A 877 3.75 28.69 -9.70
CA PHE A 877 4.19 30.05 -10.03
C PHE A 877 3.71 30.48 -11.41
N VAL A 878 3.90 29.66 -12.44
CA VAL A 878 3.45 29.93 -13.82
C VAL A 878 1.94 30.08 -13.87
N LEU A 879 1.20 29.15 -13.27
CA LEU A 879 -0.25 29.23 -13.19
C LEU A 879 -0.73 30.50 -12.46
N GLY A 880 -0.03 30.85 -11.38
CA GLY A 880 -0.30 32.07 -10.61
C GLY A 880 -0.14 33.33 -11.43
N VAL A 881 0.97 33.42 -12.19
CA VAL A 881 1.24 34.56 -13.08
C VAL A 881 0.23 34.62 -14.23
N VAL A 882 -0.02 33.49 -14.90
CA VAL A 882 -1.00 33.42 -16.01
C VAL A 882 -2.40 33.80 -15.53
N SER A 883 -2.86 33.23 -14.42
CA SER A 883 -4.15 33.55 -13.81
C SER A 883 -4.28 35.03 -13.47
N TYR A 884 -3.21 35.62 -12.92
CA TYR A 884 -3.19 37.04 -12.59
C TYR A 884 -3.25 37.90 -13.87
N VAL A 885 -2.54 37.54 -14.94
CA VAL A 885 -2.60 38.28 -16.22
C VAL A 885 -4.05 38.31 -16.75
N PHE A 886 -4.75 37.18 -16.78
CA PHE A 886 -6.17 37.14 -17.18
C PHE A 886 -7.04 38.06 -16.32
N VAL A 887 -6.88 38.00 -15.02
CA VAL A 887 -7.63 38.83 -14.09
C VAL A 887 -7.27 40.32 -14.26
N ALA A 888 -5.99 40.64 -14.45
CA ALA A 888 -5.53 42.02 -14.69
C ALA A 888 -6.12 42.62 -15.98
N ILE A 889 -6.21 41.84 -17.07
CA ILE A 889 -6.85 42.26 -18.31
C ILE A 889 -8.36 42.53 -18.07
N ALA A 890 -9.04 41.60 -17.41
CA ALA A 890 -10.47 41.80 -17.07
C ALA A 890 -10.71 43.08 -16.22
N MET A 891 -9.77 43.40 -15.32
CA MET A 891 -9.84 44.57 -14.50
C MET A 891 -9.50 45.88 -15.24
N LEU A 892 -8.58 45.85 -16.20
CA LEU A 892 -8.35 46.98 -17.13
C LEU A 892 -9.65 47.35 -17.88
N LEU A 893 -10.36 46.35 -18.37
CA LEU A 893 -11.64 46.55 -19.06
C LEU A 893 -12.71 47.18 -18.12
N LYS A 894 -12.67 46.79 -16.82
CA LYS A 894 -13.58 47.38 -15.80
C LYS A 894 -13.23 48.84 -15.48
N ILE A 895 -11.92 49.17 -15.36
CA ILE A 895 -11.45 50.54 -15.15
C ILE A 895 -11.92 51.45 -16.30
N ARG A 896 -11.86 50.98 -17.56
CA ARG A 896 -12.40 51.70 -18.72
C ARG A 896 -13.89 52.02 -18.61
N LYS A 897 -14.71 51.12 -18.07
CA LYS A 897 -16.15 51.24 -17.91
C LYS A 897 -16.59 52.14 -16.71
N THR A 898 -15.66 52.55 -15.83
CA THR A 898 -15.97 53.40 -14.68
C THR A 898 -16.31 54.81 -15.14
N SER A 899 -17.55 55.28 -14.96
CA SER A 899 -18.00 56.57 -15.41
C SER A 899 -17.50 57.71 -14.52
N LEU A 900 -17.11 58.85 -15.15
CA LEU A 900 -16.71 60.07 -14.48
C LEU A 900 -17.85 60.67 -13.60
N GLY A 901 -19.13 60.48 -14.03
CA GLY A 901 -20.31 60.97 -13.30
C GLY A 901 -20.56 60.29 -11.94
N GLU A 902 -20.24 59.00 -11.81
CA GLU A 902 -20.33 58.30 -10.51
C GLU A 902 -19.27 58.79 -9.50
N ALA A 903 -18.14 59.21 -9.96
CA ALA A 903 -17.05 59.77 -9.16
C ALA A 903 -17.42 61.13 -8.58
N LEU A 904 -18.04 61.98 -9.36
CA LEU A 904 -18.54 63.30 -8.92
C LEU A 904 -19.72 63.19 -7.96
N LYS A 905 -20.65 62.27 -8.24
CA LYS A 905 -21.86 62.03 -7.41
C LYS A 905 -21.52 61.51 -6.01
N ASN A 906 -20.46 60.72 -5.88
CA ASN A 906 -19.97 60.17 -4.61
C ASN A 906 -19.07 61.16 -3.82
N GLN A 907 -18.69 62.31 -4.38
CA GLN A 907 -17.99 63.41 -3.68
C GLN A 907 -18.95 64.47 -3.14
N LEU A 908 -20.16 64.59 -3.72
CA LEU A 908 -21.18 65.59 -3.31
C LEU A 908 -22.13 65.04 -2.22
N LEU A 909 -22.04 63.78 -1.87
CA LEU A 909 -22.68 63.15 -0.73
C LEU A 909 -21.64 62.71 0.32
#